data_dfc71d5bed940a10aa3f2aff06a2077b
#
_entry.id   dfc71d5bed940a10aa3f2aff06a2077b
#
_cell.length_a   1.000
_cell.length_b   1.000
_cell.length_c   1.000
_cell.angle_alpha   90.00
_cell.angle_beta   90.00
_cell.angle_gamma   90.00
#
_symmetry.space_group_name_H-M   'P 1'
#
loop_
_entity.id
_entity.type
_entity.pdbx_description
1 polymer ?
#
loop_
_entity_poly.entity_id
_entity_poly.type
_entity_poly.pdbx_seq_one_letter_code
_entity_poly.pdbx_strand_id
1 'polypeptide(L)'
;MKQLTSAQIRQMWLDFWKSKGHAVEPSANLVPVNDPTLLWINSGVATLKKYFDGSVIPENPRITNSQKAIRTNDIENVGKTARHHTMFEMLGNFSVGDYFRDEAIEWGYELLTSPEWFDLPKDKLYMTYYPDDKDSYNRWIACGVEPSHLIPIEDNFWEIGAGPSGPDTEIFFDRGEEFDPDNIGIRLLEEDIENDRYIEIWNIVLSQFNADPAVPRSEYKELPNKNIDTGAGLERLAAVMQGAKTNFETDLFIPIIREIEKMSGKAYDPDGETLSFKVIADHIRSLAFAIGDGALPGNEGRGYVLRRLLRRAVMHGRRLGISDAFLYKLVPTVGQIMESYYPEVLEKKDFIEKIVKREEETFARTIDAGSSMLDELLANLKKSGKDTLEGKDIFKLYDTYGFPVELTEELAEDEGFKIDHEGFKAAMKEQQDRARASVVKGGSMGMQNETLANITEPSEFLYEAETAESRLSVIVADDARHDSVNSGQALLVFEQTPFYAEMGGQVADHGIISDAAGTTVARVVDVQRAPNGQALHTVEVEGELVVGANYKLEIDHSRRHRVMKNHTATHLLHAALHNIVGNHAVQAGSLNEQEFLRFDFTHFEAVTPEELRAIEEQVNEEIWKATPVTTIETDIDTAKSMGAMALFGEKYGKRVRVVSIGDYSVELCGGTHVANTAEIGMFKIVKEEGIGSGTRRILAVTSREAYLAYREEEDALKSIAATLKAPQLKEVPNKVASLQEQLHALQKENATLKEKAAAAAAGDVFKDVKEANGVRYIASQVEVSDAGALRTFADQWKQADYSDVLVLAAHIREKVNVLVASKSENVHAGNLIKVLAPIVSGRGGGKPDMAMAGGSDANSIQDLLSAVAEQF
;
A
#
# COMPACT_ATOMS: atom_id res chain seq x y z
N MET A 1 -9.67 35.31 24.97
CA MET A 1 -9.26 34.01 24.39
C MET A 1 -8.76 33.11 25.52
N LYS A 2 -9.26 31.88 25.58
CA LYS A 2 -8.84 30.88 26.56
C LYS A 2 -7.48 30.30 26.20
N GLN A 3 -6.71 29.93 27.21
CA GLN A 3 -5.49 29.12 27.03
C GLN A 3 -5.86 27.65 27.20
N LEU A 4 -5.84 26.86 26.13
CA LEU A 4 -6.28 25.46 26.13
C LEU A 4 -5.19 24.55 25.61
N THR A 5 -5.07 23.36 26.21
CA THR A 5 -4.27 22.27 25.65
C THR A 5 -4.97 21.67 24.42
N SER A 6 -4.23 21.00 23.56
CA SER A 6 -4.80 20.31 22.39
C SER A 6 -5.87 19.28 22.79
N ALA A 7 -5.66 18.56 23.90
CA ALA A 7 -6.66 17.64 24.45
C ALA A 7 -7.96 18.36 24.86
N GLN A 8 -7.84 19.55 25.48
CA GLN A 8 -9.00 20.36 25.87
C GLN A 8 -9.73 20.94 24.65
N ILE A 9 -9.01 21.37 23.60
CA ILE A 9 -9.59 21.86 22.35
C ILE A 9 -10.41 20.75 21.69
N ARG A 10 -9.83 19.55 21.55
CA ARG A 10 -10.51 18.37 20.99
C ARG A 10 -11.76 18.02 21.78
N GLN A 11 -11.66 17.94 23.11
CA GLN A 11 -12.79 17.60 23.96
C GLN A 11 -13.90 18.66 23.87
N MET A 12 -13.54 19.95 23.92
CA MET A 12 -14.49 21.07 23.83
C MET A 12 -15.23 21.09 22.49
N TRP A 13 -14.54 20.76 21.38
CA TRP A 13 -15.15 20.57 20.07
C TRP A 13 -16.21 19.48 20.10
N LEU A 14 -15.87 18.30 20.58
CA LEU A 14 -16.78 17.16 20.64
C LEU A 14 -17.97 17.43 21.57
N ASP A 15 -17.76 18.07 22.72
CA ASP A 15 -18.82 18.41 23.67
C ASP A 15 -19.77 19.46 23.10
N PHE A 16 -19.26 20.46 22.38
CA PHE A 16 -20.10 21.45 21.71
C PHE A 16 -21.05 20.80 20.70
N TRP A 17 -20.49 20.01 19.75
CA TRP A 17 -21.32 19.40 18.73
C TRP A 17 -22.25 18.32 19.28
N LYS A 18 -21.86 17.63 20.34
CA LYS A 18 -22.74 16.75 21.09
C LYS A 18 -23.91 17.50 21.68
N SER A 19 -23.69 18.73 22.19
CA SER A 19 -24.77 19.59 22.72
C SER A 19 -25.78 20.03 21.64
N LYS A 20 -25.33 20.05 20.37
CA LYS A 20 -26.18 20.29 19.18
C LYS A 20 -26.83 19.02 18.62
N GLY A 21 -26.71 17.88 19.32
CA GLY A 21 -27.34 16.61 18.96
C GLY A 21 -26.54 15.72 18.05
N HIS A 22 -25.22 15.97 17.85
CA HIS A 22 -24.35 15.12 17.04
C HIS A 22 -23.95 13.85 17.79
N ALA A 23 -23.90 12.74 17.06
CA ALA A 23 -23.24 11.53 17.51
C ALA A 23 -21.72 11.73 17.42
N VAL A 24 -21.02 11.42 18.51
CA VAL A 24 -19.55 11.44 18.53
C VAL A 24 -19.06 10.10 18.01
N GLU A 25 -18.38 10.11 16.86
CA GLU A 25 -17.78 8.91 16.29
C GLU A 25 -16.27 8.87 16.53
N PRO A 26 -15.70 7.69 16.81
CA PRO A 26 -14.26 7.54 16.95
C PRO A 26 -13.55 7.83 15.63
N SER A 27 -12.27 8.20 15.71
CA SER A 27 -11.40 8.32 14.54
C SER A 27 -11.27 6.97 13.84
N ALA A 28 -11.45 6.95 12.53
CA ALA A 28 -11.12 5.78 11.73
C ALA A 28 -9.60 5.59 11.61
N ASN A 29 -9.18 4.38 11.23
CA ASN A 29 -7.78 4.09 10.91
C ASN A 29 -7.29 4.94 9.73
N LEU A 30 -6.01 5.30 9.73
CA LEU A 30 -5.35 6.00 8.63
C LEU A 30 -5.33 5.15 7.34
N VAL A 31 -5.34 3.83 7.48
CA VAL A 31 -5.43 2.89 6.35
C VAL A 31 -6.90 2.75 5.94
N PRO A 32 -7.30 3.19 4.74
CA PRO A 32 -8.67 3.07 4.28
C PRO A 32 -9.12 1.62 4.19
N VAL A 33 -10.32 1.33 4.68
CA VAL A 33 -10.96 0.02 4.54
C VAL A 33 -11.92 0.08 3.35
N ASN A 34 -11.79 -0.84 2.41
CA ASN A 34 -12.64 -0.98 1.22
C ASN A 34 -12.69 0.26 0.29
N ASP A 35 -11.71 1.14 0.36
CA ASP A 35 -11.58 2.27 -0.56
C ASP A 35 -10.22 2.23 -1.30
N PRO A 36 -10.15 1.65 -2.51
CA PRO A 36 -8.93 1.57 -3.30
C PRO A 36 -8.52 2.93 -3.91
N THR A 37 -9.37 3.94 -3.84
CA THR A 37 -9.09 5.27 -4.41
C THR A 37 -8.20 6.11 -3.52
N LEU A 38 -8.13 5.79 -2.22
CA LEU A 38 -7.33 6.51 -1.24
C LEU A 38 -6.10 5.71 -0.81
N LEU A 39 -4.96 6.36 -0.86
CA LEU A 39 -3.74 5.82 -0.26
C LEU A 39 -3.83 5.89 1.27
N TRP A 40 -4.29 7.01 1.80
CA TRP A 40 -4.49 7.31 3.21
C TRP A 40 -5.82 8.02 3.43
N ILE A 41 -6.39 7.89 4.62
CA ILE A 41 -7.44 8.82 5.05
C ILE A 41 -6.81 10.21 5.14
N ASN A 42 -7.32 11.15 4.37
CA ASN A 42 -6.76 12.49 4.17
C ASN A 42 -7.69 13.64 4.60
N SER A 43 -8.91 13.29 5.03
CA SER A 43 -9.91 14.24 5.51
C SER A 43 -10.96 13.56 6.40
N GLY A 44 -11.78 14.35 7.11
CA GLY A 44 -12.89 13.84 7.92
C GLY A 44 -13.95 13.13 7.09
N VAL A 45 -14.35 13.70 5.97
CA VAL A 45 -15.39 13.15 5.08
C VAL A 45 -14.95 11.85 4.38
N ALA A 46 -13.66 11.61 4.24
CA ALA A 46 -13.16 10.41 3.58
C ALA A 46 -13.67 9.10 4.21
N THR A 47 -13.97 9.12 5.51
CA THR A 47 -14.51 7.98 6.25
C THR A 47 -16.05 7.90 6.18
N LEU A 48 -16.70 8.96 5.72
CA LEU A 48 -18.15 9.14 5.69
C LEU A 48 -18.73 9.13 4.27
N LYS A 49 -17.91 8.86 3.24
CA LYS A 49 -18.30 8.88 1.81
C LYS A 49 -19.63 8.19 1.54
N LYS A 50 -19.84 7.00 2.14
CA LYS A 50 -21.05 6.20 2.00
C LYS A 50 -22.33 6.88 2.48
N TYR A 51 -22.23 7.87 3.36
CA TYR A 51 -23.38 8.68 3.81
C TYR A 51 -23.63 9.85 2.86
N PHE A 52 -22.53 10.44 2.35
CA PHE A 52 -22.59 11.57 1.43
C PHE A 52 -23.04 11.18 0.02
N ASP A 53 -22.66 9.99 -0.45
CA ASP A 53 -23.10 9.46 -1.74
C ASP A 53 -24.48 8.75 -1.68
N GLY A 54 -25.05 8.65 -0.46
CA GLY A 54 -26.37 8.07 -0.23
C GLY A 54 -26.44 6.55 -0.30
N SER A 55 -25.29 5.85 -0.38
CA SER A 55 -25.25 4.37 -0.37
C SER A 55 -25.63 3.77 0.99
N VAL A 56 -25.50 4.55 2.07
CA VAL A 56 -25.92 4.17 3.42
C VAL A 56 -26.55 5.38 4.11
N ILE A 57 -27.68 5.18 4.79
CA ILE A 57 -28.31 6.21 5.63
C ILE A 57 -27.77 6.06 7.07
N PRO A 58 -27.16 7.13 7.65
CA PRO A 58 -26.62 7.03 9.00
C PRO A 58 -27.74 6.95 10.05
N GLU A 59 -27.49 6.26 11.16
CA GLU A 59 -28.44 6.17 12.27
C GLU A 59 -28.74 7.54 12.90
N ASN A 60 -27.72 8.40 12.98
CA ASN A 60 -27.85 9.82 13.32
C ASN A 60 -27.28 10.66 12.17
N PRO A 61 -28.07 11.53 11.53
CA PRO A 61 -27.59 12.38 10.43
C PRO A 61 -26.61 13.46 10.87
N ARG A 62 -26.45 13.70 12.17
CA ARG A 62 -25.50 14.64 12.77
C ARG A 62 -24.33 13.87 13.35
N ILE A 63 -23.15 14.05 12.79
CA ILE A 63 -21.93 13.32 13.19
C ILE A 63 -20.85 14.35 13.56
N THR A 64 -20.04 14.07 14.58
CA THR A 64 -18.82 14.81 14.89
C THR A 64 -17.70 13.86 15.26
N ASN A 65 -16.47 14.21 14.89
CA ASN A 65 -15.28 13.43 15.26
C ASN A 65 -14.01 14.30 15.30
N SER A 66 -12.93 13.72 15.80
CA SER A 66 -11.57 14.15 15.54
C SER A 66 -10.90 13.06 14.71
N GLN A 67 -10.74 13.29 13.41
CA GLN A 67 -10.21 12.32 12.47
C GLN A 67 -8.70 12.54 12.24
N LYS A 68 -7.90 11.53 12.53
CA LYS A 68 -6.50 11.49 12.09
C LYS A 68 -6.41 11.35 10.58
N ALA A 69 -5.54 12.15 9.95
CA ALA A 69 -5.40 12.23 8.50
C ALA A 69 -3.93 12.34 8.08
N ILE A 70 -3.58 11.81 6.91
CA ILE A 70 -2.26 11.96 6.30
C ILE A 70 -2.39 12.60 4.93
N ARG A 71 -1.61 13.68 4.69
CA ARG A 71 -1.40 14.32 3.38
C ARG A 71 0.05 14.20 2.96
N THR A 72 0.30 13.49 1.88
CA THR A 72 1.66 13.18 1.41
C THR A 72 2.29 14.28 0.57
N ASN A 73 1.48 15.16 0.00
CA ASN A 73 1.93 16.35 -0.76
C ASN A 73 2.51 17.45 0.14
N ASP A 74 2.26 17.40 1.45
CA ASP A 74 2.77 18.37 2.40
C ASP A 74 4.12 17.99 3.04
N ILE A 75 4.65 16.82 2.74
CA ILE A 75 5.88 16.30 3.37
C ILE A 75 7.08 17.25 3.19
N GLU A 76 7.24 17.83 2.01
CA GLU A 76 8.34 18.76 1.71
C GLU A 76 8.20 20.11 2.42
N ASN A 77 6.96 20.49 2.77
CA ASN A 77 6.65 21.74 3.46
C ASN A 77 6.85 21.64 4.98
N VAL A 78 6.93 20.40 5.51
CA VAL A 78 7.12 20.16 6.94
C VAL A 78 8.41 20.80 7.44
N GLY A 79 8.25 21.66 8.43
CA GLY A 79 9.33 22.42 9.06
C GLY A 79 9.75 23.69 8.31
N LYS A 80 9.41 23.84 7.04
CA LYS A 80 9.65 25.06 6.23
C LYS A 80 8.57 26.12 6.46
N THR A 81 7.33 25.67 6.67
CA THR A 81 6.18 26.53 6.97
C THR A 81 5.76 26.39 8.43
N ALA A 82 4.96 27.33 8.93
CA ALA A 82 4.49 27.32 10.30
C ALA A 82 3.38 26.27 10.58
N ARG A 83 2.71 25.75 9.55
CA ARG A 83 1.41 25.08 9.66
C ARG A 83 1.27 23.72 8.98
N HIS A 84 2.21 23.29 8.11
CA HIS A 84 2.09 22.02 7.39
C HIS A 84 2.61 20.83 8.18
N HIS A 85 1.84 19.74 8.14
CA HIS A 85 2.15 18.47 8.77
C HIS A 85 1.86 17.31 7.83
N THR A 86 2.62 16.22 7.99
CA THR A 86 2.31 14.97 7.28
C THR A 86 1.06 14.32 7.85
N MET A 87 1.02 14.14 9.19
CA MET A 87 -0.15 13.64 9.92
C MET A 87 -0.71 14.77 10.78
N PHE A 88 -2.01 14.97 10.72
CA PHE A 88 -2.74 15.97 11.50
C PHE A 88 -4.11 15.45 11.93
N GLU A 89 -4.74 16.16 12.85
CA GLU A 89 -6.09 15.87 13.28
C GLU A 89 -7.07 16.89 12.69
N MET A 90 -8.09 16.37 12.01
CA MET A 90 -9.19 17.16 11.47
C MET A 90 -10.41 17.01 12.39
N LEU A 91 -10.79 18.09 13.02
CA LEU A 91 -12.02 18.18 13.81
C LEU A 91 -13.17 18.46 12.85
N GLY A 92 -14.15 17.56 12.82
CA GLY A 92 -15.27 17.63 11.88
C GLY A 92 -16.63 17.66 12.56
N ASN A 93 -17.58 18.38 11.95
CA ASN A 93 -19.00 18.24 12.17
C ASN A 93 -19.68 18.06 10.82
N PHE A 94 -20.57 17.10 10.77
CA PHE A 94 -21.19 16.65 9.53
C PHE A 94 -22.70 16.62 9.68
N SER A 95 -23.41 17.01 8.60
CA SER A 95 -24.85 16.85 8.46
C SER A 95 -25.15 16.09 7.20
N VAL A 96 -25.87 14.99 7.31
CA VAL A 96 -26.32 14.17 6.18
C VAL A 96 -27.82 14.39 5.98
N GLY A 97 -28.17 15.42 5.18
CA GLY A 97 -29.57 15.73 4.87
C GLY A 97 -30.40 16.26 6.03
N ASP A 98 -29.78 16.82 7.08
CA ASP A 98 -30.51 17.37 8.26
C ASP A 98 -30.37 18.89 8.32
N TYR A 99 -29.37 19.46 8.99
CA TYR A 99 -29.15 20.91 8.98
C TYR A 99 -28.21 21.30 7.82
N PHE A 100 -28.22 22.57 7.45
CA PHE A 100 -27.42 23.08 6.36
C PHE A 100 -26.68 24.39 6.71
N ARG A 101 -26.54 25.30 5.76
CA ARG A 101 -25.76 26.55 5.82
C ARG A 101 -26.04 27.38 7.09
N ASP A 102 -27.30 27.63 7.38
CA ASP A 102 -27.68 28.61 8.41
C ASP A 102 -27.23 28.15 9.80
N GLU A 103 -27.51 26.91 10.14
CA GLU A 103 -27.12 26.32 11.43
C GLU A 103 -25.61 26.09 11.48
N ALA A 104 -24.98 25.63 10.38
CA ALA A 104 -23.54 25.36 10.35
C ALA A 104 -22.76 26.65 10.65
N ILE A 105 -23.11 27.76 10.02
CA ILE A 105 -22.47 29.07 10.22
C ILE A 105 -22.76 29.61 11.61
N GLU A 106 -24.03 29.58 12.05
CA GLU A 106 -24.42 30.11 13.37
C GLU A 106 -23.73 29.36 14.51
N TRP A 107 -23.81 28.04 14.51
CA TRP A 107 -23.19 27.21 15.54
C TRP A 107 -21.66 27.28 15.47
N GLY A 108 -21.09 27.33 14.26
CA GLY A 108 -19.67 27.53 14.09
C GLY A 108 -19.18 28.84 14.72
N TYR A 109 -19.88 29.95 14.47
CA TYR A 109 -19.57 31.24 15.07
C TYR A 109 -19.77 31.26 16.58
N GLU A 110 -20.80 30.58 17.09
CA GLU A 110 -21.02 30.39 18.53
C GLU A 110 -19.83 29.64 19.16
N LEU A 111 -19.39 28.51 18.57
CA LEU A 111 -18.25 27.72 19.07
C LEU A 111 -16.98 28.58 19.17
N LEU A 112 -16.71 29.35 18.13
CA LEU A 112 -15.46 30.11 18.06
C LEU A 112 -15.49 31.32 19.02
N THR A 113 -16.63 32.04 19.14
CA THR A 113 -16.65 33.36 19.79
C THR A 113 -17.29 33.39 21.16
N SER A 114 -18.07 32.36 21.54
CA SER A 114 -18.73 32.34 22.87
C SER A 114 -17.73 32.17 24.01
N PRO A 115 -17.86 32.92 25.11
CA PRO A 115 -17.06 32.77 26.33
C PRO A 115 -17.17 31.37 26.98
N GLU A 116 -18.24 30.63 26.70
CA GLU A 116 -18.38 29.24 27.19
C GLU A 116 -17.48 28.29 26.46
N TRP A 117 -17.21 28.56 25.19
CA TRP A 117 -16.44 27.73 24.28
C TRP A 117 -15.04 28.29 24.06
N PHE A 118 -14.58 28.50 22.80
CA PHE A 118 -13.21 28.91 22.50
C PHE A 118 -12.87 30.36 22.84
N ASP A 119 -13.87 31.25 22.85
CA ASP A 119 -13.70 32.66 23.24
C ASP A 119 -12.65 33.41 22.38
N LEU A 120 -12.64 33.11 21.07
CA LEU A 120 -11.74 33.84 20.15
C LEU A 120 -12.21 35.28 19.95
N PRO A 121 -11.29 36.25 19.86
CA PRO A 121 -11.64 37.66 19.64
C PRO A 121 -12.22 37.83 18.22
N LYS A 122 -13.44 38.44 18.18
CA LYS A 122 -14.22 38.58 16.94
C LYS A 122 -13.52 39.43 15.89
N ASP A 123 -12.75 40.44 16.31
CA ASP A 123 -11.97 41.35 15.47
C ASP A 123 -10.75 40.72 14.82
N LYS A 124 -10.45 39.49 15.20
CA LYS A 124 -9.36 38.71 14.59
C LYS A 124 -9.85 37.59 13.66
N LEU A 125 -11.15 37.44 13.50
CA LEU A 125 -11.73 36.41 12.64
C LEU A 125 -12.11 37.00 11.28
N TYR A 126 -11.60 36.38 10.21
CA TYR A 126 -11.91 36.68 8.82
C TYR A 126 -12.51 35.44 8.16
N MET A 127 -13.51 35.62 7.30
CA MET A 127 -14.16 34.55 6.58
C MET A 127 -14.05 34.78 5.08
N THR A 128 -13.66 33.75 4.36
CA THR A 128 -13.77 33.75 2.89
C THR A 128 -15.08 33.11 2.47
N TYR A 129 -15.54 33.38 1.27
CA TYR A 129 -16.75 32.81 0.73
C TYR A 129 -16.75 32.81 -0.81
N TYR A 130 -17.42 31.85 -1.42
CA TYR A 130 -17.61 31.83 -2.87
C TYR A 130 -18.43 33.05 -3.34
N PRO A 131 -17.99 33.84 -4.33
CA PRO A 131 -18.61 35.12 -4.66
C PRO A 131 -20.10 35.05 -5.02
N ASP A 132 -20.56 33.95 -5.61
CA ASP A 132 -21.97 33.75 -5.95
C ASP A 132 -22.81 33.24 -4.75
N ASP A 133 -22.19 32.78 -3.66
CA ASP A 133 -22.89 32.34 -2.46
C ASP A 133 -23.25 33.51 -1.52
N LYS A 134 -24.22 34.30 -1.98
CA LYS A 134 -24.73 35.45 -1.19
C LYS A 134 -25.42 35.03 0.10
N ASP A 135 -25.91 33.83 0.18
CA ASP A 135 -26.59 33.32 1.37
C ASP A 135 -25.59 33.11 2.52
N SER A 136 -24.43 32.57 2.27
CA SER A 136 -23.33 32.47 3.26
C SER A 136 -22.87 33.85 3.70
N TYR A 137 -22.66 34.80 2.78
CA TYR A 137 -22.34 36.19 3.12
C TYR A 137 -23.38 36.79 4.06
N ASN A 138 -24.68 36.73 3.70
CA ASN A 138 -25.77 37.30 4.51
C ASN A 138 -25.84 36.61 5.87
N ARG A 139 -25.58 35.31 5.95
CA ARG A 139 -25.61 34.58 7.22
C ARG A 139 -24.50 35.02 8.16
N TRP A 140 -23.27 35.21 7.66
CA TRP A 140 -22.17 35.77 8.44
C TRP A 140 -22.46 37.17 8.98
N ILE A 141 -23.05 38.06 8.14
CA ILE A 141 -23.50 39.37 8.57
C ILE A 141 -24.53 39.27 9.70
N ALA A 142 -25.50 38.35 9.57
CA ALA A 142 -26.52 38.11 10.60
C ALA A 142 -25.91 37.59 11.91
N CYS A 143 -24.81 36.86 11.89
CA CYS A 143 -24.04 36.48 13.07
C CYS A 143 -23.22 37.64 13.70
N GLY A 144 -23.13 38.77 13.00
CA GLY A 144 -22.43 39.99 13.50
C GLY A 144 -20.97 40.06 13.04
N VAL A 145 -20.59 39.42 11.95
CA VAL A 145 -19.29 39.62 11.32
C VAL A 145 -19.31 40.91 10.54
N GLU A 146 -18.27 41.74 10.70
CA GLU A 146 -18.13 43.00 9.99
C GLU A 146 -17.95 42.74 8.47
N PRO A 147 -18.57 43.54 7.57
CA PRO A 147 -18.43 43.34 6.13
C PRO A 147 -16.99 43.36 5.63
N SER A 148 -16.06 44.08 6.28
CA SER A 148 -14.65 44.15 5.97
C SER A 148 -13.86 42.87 6.29
N HIS A 149 -14.47 41.95 7.04
CA HIS A 149 -13.89 40.65 7.39
C HIS A 149 -14.44 39.51 6.53
N LEU A 150 -15.26 39.84 5.50
CA LEU A 150 -15.82 38.87 4.55
C LEU A 150 -15.18 39.05 3.19
N ILE A 151 -14.34 38.07 2.80
CA ILE A 151 -13.47 38.14 1.62
C ILE A 151 -14.01 37.20 0.54
N PRO A 152 -14.40 37.69 -0.65
CA PRO A 152 -14.84 36.83 -1.75
C PRO A 152 -13.64 36.15 -2.43
N ILE A 153 -13.66 34.83 -2.53
CA ILE A 153 -12.62 34.01 -3.18
C ILE A 153 -13.28 33.06 -4.17
N GLU A 154 -12.85 33.08 -5.43
CA GLU A 154 -13.41 32.23 -6.50
C GLU A 154 -13.13 30.71 -6.27
N ASP A 155 -12.06 30.38 -5.56
CA ASP A 155 -11.69 29.01 -5.28
C ASP A 155 -12.43 28.40 -4.08
N ASN A 156 -13.26 29.18 -3.38
CA ASN A 156 -14.17 28.66 -2.32
C ASN A 156 -15.34 27.86 -2.90
N PHE A 157 -15.01 26.90 -3.76
CA PHE A 157 -15.97 25.92 -4.28
C PHE A 157 -15.32 24.54 -4.30
N TRP A 158 -15.75 23.69 -3.38
CA TRP A 158 -15.18 22.35 -3.19
C TRP A 158 -15.75 21.33 -4.17
N GLU A 159 -14.86 20.63 -4.90
CA GLU A 159 -15.19 19.54 -5.81
C GLU A 159 -14.00 18.60 -5.99
N ILE A 160 -14.24 17.29 -6.08
CA ILE A 160 -13.22 16.25 -6.30
C ILE A 160 -13.57 15.33 -7.46
N GLY A 161 -14.03 15.85 -8.56
CA GLY A 161 -14.56 15.13 -9.71
C GLY A 161 -16.07 14.96 -9.64
N ALA A 162 -16.61 13.80 -10.02
CA ALA A 162 -18.05 13.54 -9.96
C ALA A 162 -18.52 13.29 -8.52
N GLY A 163 -19.73 13.74 -8.19
CA GLY A 163 -20.36 13.50 -6.90
C GLY A 163 -20.62 14.76 -6.07
N PRO A 164 -20.84 14.64 -4.75
CA PRO A 164 -21.16 15.77 -3.88
C PRO A 164 -20.14 16.89 -3.96
N SER A 165 -20.63 18.12 -4.14
CA SER A 165 -19.83 19.34 -4.31
C SER A 165 -20.61 20.57 -3.88
N GLY A 166 -19.96 21.72 -3.73
CA GLY A 166 -20.62 22.97 -3.45
C GLY A 166 -19.69 24.07 -2.98
N PRO A 167 -20.24 25.28 -2.76
CA PRO A 167 -19.46 26.38 -2.21
C PRO A 167 -19.00 26.08 -0.80
N ASP A 168 -17.91 26.71 -0.41
CA ASP A 168 -17.40 26.61 0.95
C ASP A 168 -17.05 27.99 1.50
N THR A 169 -16.87 28.03 2.81
CA THR A 169 -16.48 29.22 3.55
C THR A 169 -15.40 28.84 4.55
N GLU A 170 -14.25 29.51 4.45
CA GLU A 170 -13.11 29.26 5.31
C GLU A 170 -13.01 30.33 6.38
N ILE A 171 -12.57 29.95 7.55
CA ILE A 171 -12.40 30.83 8.70
C ILE A 171 -10.91 30.98 9.00
N PHE A 172 -10.44 32.21 8.94
CA PHE A 172 -9.07 32.58 9.22
C PHE A 172 -8.95 33.35 10.53
N PHE A 173 -7.81 33.18 11.20
CA PHE A 173 -7.45 33.95 12.38
C PHE A 173 -6.27 34.88 12.08
N ASP A 174 -6.43 36.20 12.30
CA ASP A 174 -5.38 37.19 12.19
C ASP A 174 -4.47 37.14 13.44
N ARG A 175 -3.25 36.67 13.25
CA ARG A 175 -2.24 36.55 14.31
C ARG A 175 -1.56 37.88 14.63
N GLY A 176 -1.70 38.87 13.76
CA GLY A 176 -1.16 40.21 13.95
C GLY A 176 -0.06 40.60 12.97
N GLU A 177 0.28 41.89 12.99
CA GLU A 177 1.24 42.49 12.06
C GLU A 177 2.66 41.90 12.20
N GLU A 178 3.00 41.33 13.31
CA GLU A 178 4.30 40.68 13.56
C GLU A 178 4.54 39.46 12.65
N PHE A 179 3.49 38.89 12.08
CA PHE A 179 3.55 37.79 11.10
C PHE A 179 3.41 38.25 9.65
N ASP A 180 3.52 39.57 9.40
CA ASP A 180 3.47 40.21 8.07
C ASP A 180 4.63 41.22 7.92
N PRO A 181 5.86 40.71 7.81
CA PRO A 181 7.04 41.59 7.80
C PRO A 181 7.08 42.55 6.61
N ASP A 182 6.41 42.20 5.51
CA ASP A 182 6.33 43.05 4.31
C ASP A 182 5.15 44.04 4.35
N ASN A 183 4.34 44.03 5.43
CA ASN A 183 3.18 44.87 5.66
C ASN A 183 2.18 44.88 4.49
N ILE A 184 1.88 43.69 3.96
CA ILE A 184 0.95 43.48 2.83
C ILE A 184 -0.50 43.66 3.30
N GLY A 185 -0.80 43.28 4.55
CA GLY A 185 -2.11 43.45 5.15
C GLY A 185 -3.15 42.47 4.58
N ILE A 186 -4.40 42.96 4.44
CA ILE A 186 -5.56 42.15 4.03
C ILE A 186 -5.40 41.53 2.62
N ARG A 187 -4.55 42.11 1.77
CA ARG A 187 -4.25 41.55 0.44
C ARG A 187 -3.66 40.14 0.51
N LEU A 188 -3.08 39.76 1.66
CA LEU A 188 -2.63 38.37 1.88
C LEU A 188 -3.78 37.38 1.74
N LEU A 189 -5.01 37.76 2.16
CA LEU A 189 -6.21 36.94 1.96
C LEU A 189 -6.87 37.19 0.60
N GLU A 190 -6.99 38.45 0.18
CA GLU A 190 -7.69 38.82 -1.06
C GLU A 190 -7.04 38.23 -2.32
N GLU A 191 -5.71 38.07 -2.30
CA GLU A 191 -4.91 37.57 -3.43
C GLU A 191 -4.41 36.13 -3.19
N ASP A 192 -4.89 35.45 -2.14
CA ASP A 192 -4.50 34.10 -1.73
C ASP A 192 -2.97 33.90 -1.65
N ILE A 193 -2.28 34.90 -1.07
CA ILE A 193 -0.83 34.87 -0.88
C ILE A 193 -0.50 34.00 0.33
N GLU A 194 0.36 33.00 0.16
CA GLU A 194 0.83 32.17 1.26
C GLU A 194 1.50 33.02 2.33
N ASN A 195 1.01 32.92 3.58
CA ASN A 195 1.46 33.74 4.69
C ASN A 195 1.27 33.08 6.05
N ASP A 196 1.93 33.62 7.08
CA ASP A 196 1.80 33.19 8.47
C ASP A 196 0.93 34.10 9.33
N ARG A 197 0.40 35.21 8.80
CA ARG A 197 -0.45 36.16 9.52
C ARG A 197 -1.89 35.63 9.61
N TYR A 198 -2.52 35.33 8.48
CA TYR A 198 -3.88 34.83 8.42
C TYR A 198 -3.82 33.31 8.30
N ILE A 199 -4.11 32.61 9.41
CA ILE A 199 -4.11 31.14 9.42
C ILE A 199 -5.54 30.66 9.28
N GLU A 200 -5.80 29.88 8.21
CA GLU A 200 -7.02 29.10 8.08
C GLU A 200 -7.12 28.09 9.24
N ILE A 201 -8.15 28.26 10.08
CA ILE A 201 -8.40 27.37 11.23
C ILE A 201 -9.53 26.40 10.97
N TRP A 202 -10.44 26.70 10.02
CA TRP A 202 -11.60 25.86 9.75
C TRP A 202 -12.15 26.12 8.34
N ASN A 203 -12.58 25.05 7.63
CA ASN A 203 -13.33 25.12 6.40
C ASN A 203 -14.73 24.48 6.58
N ILE A 204 -15.80 25.14 6.12
CA ILE A 204 -17.19 24.67 6.12
C ILE A 204 -17.63 24.50 4.67
N VAL A 205 -17.76 23.26 4.21
CA VAL A 205 -18.20 22.90 2.85
C VAL A 205 -19.70 22.63 2.83
N LEU A 206 -20.37 23.29 1.92
CA LEU A 206 -21.83 23.24 1.71
C LEU A 206 -22.12 22.31 0.51
N SER A 207 -22.08 21.00 0.73
CA SER A 207 -22.35 20.01 -0.32
C SER A 207 -23.81 20.06 -0.73
N GLN A 208 -24.09 20.74 -1.84
CA GLN A 208 -25.47 20.92 -2.35
C GLN A 208 -25.65 20.50 -3.81
N PHE A 209 -24.58 20.19 -4.55
CA PHE A 209 -24.64 19.81 -5.95
C PHE A 209 -24.02 18.44 -6.21
N ASN A 210 -24.49 17.75 -7.25
CA ASN A 210 -23.78 16.64 -7.90
C ASN A 210 -22.88 17.22 -8.99
N ALA A 211 -21.58 17.29 -8.75
CA ALA A 211 -20.62 17.68 -9.77
C ALA A 211 -20.60 16.63 -10.88
N ASP A 212 -20.56 17.11 -12.11
CA ASP A 212 -20.34 16.32 -13.32
C ASP A 212 -19.24 16.99 -14.15
N PRO A 213 -18.04 16.42 -14.21
CA PRO A 213 -16.93 17.01 -14.95
C PRO A 213 -17.18 17.22 -16.45
N ALA A 214 -18.26 16.66 -16.98
CA ALA A 214 -18.64 16.82 -18.40
C ALA A 214 -19.41 18.12 -18.67
N VAL A 215 -19.87 18.84 -17.63
CA VAL A 215 -20.65 20.07 -17.75
C VAL A 215 -20.06 21.19 -16.89
N PRO A 216 -20.34 22.48 -17.22
CA PRO A 216 -19.94 23.61 -16.37
C PRO A 216 -20.62 23.58 -15.00
N ARG A 217 -20.00 24.17 -13.96
CA ARG A 217 -20.55 24.27 -12.59
C ARG A 217 -21.97 24.83 -12.56
N SER A 218 -22.31 25.78 -13.41
CA SER A 218 -23.63 26.38 -13.50
C SER A 218 -24.74 25.42 -13.92
N GLU A 219 -24.39 24.24 -14.42
CA GLU A 219 -25.33 23.20 -14.87
C GLU A 219 -25.38 22.01 -13.89
N TYR A 220 -24.63 22.07 -12.78
CA TYR A 220 -24.67 21.02 -11.76
C TYR A 220 -26.06 20.92 -11.17
N LYS A 221 -26.54 19.68 -11.02
CA LYS A 221 -27.83 19.40 -10.40
C LYS A 221 -27.72 19.47 -8.90
N GLU A 222 -28.73 20.00 -8.22
CA GLU A 222 -28.78 19.93 -6.76
C GLU A 222 -28.86 18.48 -6.28
N LEU A 223 -28.20 18.20 -5.15
CA LEU A 223 -28.35 16.93 -4.43
C LEU A 223 -29.79 16.79 -3.91
N PRO A 224 -30.36 15.59 -3.89
CA PRO A 224 -31.62 15.30 -3.21
C PRO A 224 -31.58 15.71 -1.74
N ASN A 225 -30.46 15.46 -1.07
CA ASN A 225 -30.19 15.87 0.30
C ASN A 225 -28.93 16.73 0.32
N LYS A 226 -29.02 17.93 0.87
CA LYS A 226 -27.89 18.83 1.09
C LYS A 226 -27.13 18.39 2.34
N ASN A 227 -25.81 18.43 2.29
CA ASN A 227 -24.96 17.94 3.37
C ASN A 227 -23.99 19.03 3.82
N ILE A 228 -23.54 18.93 5.07
CA ILE A 228 -22.45 19.73 5.64
C ILE A 228 -21.25 18.82 5.85
N ASP A 229 -20.11 19.23 5.29
CA ASP A 229 -18.78 18.67 5.53
C ASP A 229 -17.89 19.77 6.09
N THR A 230 -17.23 19.53 7.21
CA THR A 230 -16.31 20.53 7.76
C THR A 230 -14.99 19.92 8.20
N GLY A 231 -13.95 20.75 8.21
CA GLY A 231 -12.63 20.38 8.68
C GLY A 231 -11.89 21.52 9.35
N ALA A 232 -11.75 21.46 10.69
CA ALA A 232 -10.90 22.36 11.45
C ALA A 232 -9.59 21.65 11.83
N GLY A 233 -8.45 22.31 11.62
CA GLY A 233 -7.13 21.78 11.99
C GLY A 233 -6.90 21.91 13.49
N LEU A 234 -6.80 20.79 14.21
CA LEU A 234 -6.49 20.81 15.66
C LEU A 234 -5.17 21.51 15.94
N GLU A 235 -4.13 21.20 15.18
CA GLU A 235 -2.78 21.77 15.32
C GLU A 235 -2.78 23.28 15.12
N ARG A 236 -3.57 23.78 14.15
CA ARG A 236 -3.71 25.22 13.87
C ARG A 236 -4.48 25.93 14.97
N LEU A 237 -5.59 25.35 15.44
CA LEU A 237 -6.35 25.85 16.59
C LEU A 237 -5.47 25.88 17.85
N ALA A 238 -4.69 24.83 18.09
CA ALA A 238 -3.76 24.76 19.22
C ALA A 238 -2.70 25.88 19.16
N ALA A 239 -2.11 26.12 17.99
CA ALA A 239 -1.13 27.19 17.80
C ALA A 239 -1.74 28.56 18.09
N VAL A 240 -2.95 28.83 17.59
CA VAL A 240 -3.68 30.09 17.86
C VAL A 240 -3.97 30.22 19.34
N MET A 241 -4.55 29.21 19.98
CA MET A 241 -5.01 29.29 21.38
C MET A 241 -3.85 29.26 22.38
N GLN A 242 -2.72 28.64 22.04
CA GLN A 242 -1.53 28.65 22.88
C GLN A 242 -0.59 29.83 22.61
N GLY A 243 -0.93 30.69 21.61
CA GLY A 243 -0.08 31.79 21.19
C GLY A 243 1.28 31.34 20.68
N ALA A 244 1.34 30.15 20.07
CA ALA A 244 2.56 29.55 19.57
C ALA A 244 3.01 30.21 18.26
N LYS A 245 4.32 30.31 18.02
CA LYS A 245 4.89 30.91 16.82
C LYS A 245 4.65 30.04 15.58
N THR A 246 4.72 28.72 15.74
CA THR A 246 4.33 27.72 14.75
C THR A 246 3.57 26.59 15.44
N ASN A 247 2.96 25.68 14.68
CA ASN A 247 2.31 24.50 15.27
C ASN A 247 3.29 23.63 16.09
N PHE A 248 4.60 23.70 15.79
CA PHE A 248 5.64 22.91 16.45
C PHE A 248 5.95 23.37 17.89
N GLU A 249 5.61 24.60 18.28
CA GLU A 249 5.76 25.09 19.65
C GLU A 249 4.54 24.82 20.55
N THR A 250 3.58 24.02 20.04
CA THR A 250 2.42 23.58 20.83
C THR A 250 2.73 22.36 21.70
N ASP A 251 1.82 22.03 22.58
CA ASP A 251 1.87 20.87 23.47
C ASP A 251 1.84 19.52 22.72
N LEU A 252 1.51 19.51 21.42
CA LEU A 252 1.56 18.34 20.56
C LEU A 252 2.99 17.96 20.12
N PHE A 253 3.90 18.93 20.01
CA PHE A 253 5.21 18.70 19.43
C PHE A 253 6.38 19.01 20.38
N ILE A 254 6.24 20.01 21.25
CA ILE A 254 7.31 20.40 22.18
C ILE A 254 7.84 19.24 23.01
N PRO A 255 7.04 18.33 23.57
CA PRO A 255 7.58 17.20 24.33
C PRO A 255 8.47 16.29 23.48
N ILE A 256 8.13 16.07 22.19
CA ILE A 256 8.94 15.29 21.26
C ILE A 256 10.26 16.03 20.98
N ILE A 257 10.20 17.32 20.69
CA ILE A 257 11.36 18.16 20.43
C ILE A 257 12.31 18.15 21.64
N ARG A 258 11.80 18.19 22.87
CA ARG A 258 12.63 18.11 24.08
C ARG A 258 13.37 16.77 24.22
N GLU A 259 12.76 15.67 23.78
CA GLU A 259 13.48 14.38 23.74
C GLU A 259 14.58 14.39 22.67
N ILE A 260 14.34 15.01 21.50
CA ILE A 260 15.35 15.16 20.46
C ILE A 260 16.52 16.02 20.94
N GLU A 261 16.27 17.09 21.68
CA GLU A 261 17.33 17.91 22.33
C GLU A 261 18.23 17.06 23.24
N LYS A 262 17.63 16.22 24.08
CA LYS A 262 18.37 15.33 25.00
C LYS A 262 19.24 14.33 24.22
N MET A 263 18.72 13.79 23.11
CA MET A 263 19.46 12.81 22.31
C MET A 263 20.57 13.42 21.49
N SER A 264 20.34 14.62 20.93
CA SER A 264 21.30 15.32 20.06
C SER A 264 22.33 16.16 20.83
N GLY A 265 22.01 16.55 22.06
CA GLY A 265 22.77 17.51 22.84
C GLY A 265 22.70 18.94 22.30
N LYS A 266 21.83 19.21 21.30
CA LYS A 266 21.61 20.54 20.72
C LYS A 266 20.29 21.13 21.23
N ALA A 267 20.26 22.43 21.50
CA ALA A 267 19.05 23.12 21.93
C ALA A 267 18.18 23.50 20.72
N TYR A 268 16.88 23.39 20.90
CA TYR A 268 15.88 23.93 19.97
C TYR A 268 15.69 25.43 20.23
N ASP A 269 16.01 26.25 19.26
CA ASP A 269 15.79 27.69 19.30
C ASP A 269 14.73 28.06 18.24
N PRO A 270 13.54 28.51 18.62
CA PRO A 270 12.47 28.88 17.67
C PRO A 270 12.85 29.98 16.67
N ASP A 271 13.89 30.79 16.98
CA ASP A 271 14.43 31.85 16.13
C ASP A 271 15.68 31.41 15.35
N GLY A 272 16.14 30.20 15.57
CA GLY A 272 17.32 29.60 14.96
C GLY A 272 17.02 28.57 13.86
N GLU A 273 17.98 27.70 13.62
CA GLU A 273 17.85 26.60 12.68
C GLU A 273 17.04 25.43 13.29
N THR A 274 15.75 25.39 13.00
CA THR A 274 14.78 24.45 13.64
C THR A 274 14.35 23.30 12.77
N LEU A 275 14.62 23.33 11.45
CA LEU A 275 14.09 22.39 10.45
C LEU A 275 14.23 20.93 10.88
N SER A 276 15.42 20.49 11.30
CA SER A 276 15.66 19.09 11.64
C SER A 276 14.84 18.60 12.82
N PHE A 277 14.62 19.43 13.82
CA PHE A 277 13.78 19.10 14.97
C PHE A 277 12.31 18.94 14.58
N LYS A 278 11.80 19.86 13.76
CA LYS A 278 10.41 19.90 13.28
C LYS A 278 10.11 18.68 12.41
N VAL A 279 11.01 18.38 11.47
CA VAL A 279 10.88 17.20 10.58
C VAL A 279 10.85 15.90 11.38
N ILE A 280 11.77 15.72 12.32
CA ILE A 280 11.81 14.51 13.15
C ILE A 280 10.53 14.37 13.98
N ALA A 281 10.07 15.47 14.61
CA ALA A 281 8.88 15.46 15.45
C ALA A 281 7.59 15.14 14.68
N ASP A 282 7.41 15.73 13.49
CA ASP A 282 6.28 15.43 12.59
C ASP A 282 6.31 13.97 12.10
N HIS A 283 7.47 13.53 11.61
CA HIS A 283 7.57 12.24 10.97
C HIS A 283 7.44 11.09 11.96
N ILE A 284 7.99 11.21 13.17
CA ILE A 284 7.78 10.15 14.18
C ILE A 284 6.34 10.06 14.66
N ARG A 285 5.63 11.20 14.76
CA ARG A 285 4.19 11.22 15.05
C ARG A 285 3.42 10.49 13.96
N SER A 286 3.71 10.82 12.70
CA SER A 286 3.10 10.18 11.53
C SER A 286 3.36 8.67 11.47
N LEU A 287 4.60 8.26 11.72
CA LEU A 287 5.01 6.85 11.75
C LEU A 287 4.32 6.08 12.87
N ALA A 288 4.27 6.65 14.09
CA ALA A 288 3.67 5.99 15.24
C ALA A 288 2.18 5.67 15.01
N PHE A 289 1.43 6.62 14.47
CA PHE A 289 0.02 6.43 14.16
C PHE A 289 -0.21 5.47 12.99
N ALA A 290 0.51 5.66 11.88
CA ALA A 290 0.32 4.83 10.70
C ALA A 290 0.70 3.36 10.94
N ILE A 291 1.80 3.11 11.68
CA ILE A 291 2.22 1.75 12.05
C ILE A 291 1.26 1.17 13.08
N GLY A 292 0.79 1.96 14.05
CA GLY A 292 -0.24 1.58 15.01
C GLY A 292 -1.56 1.16 14.35
N ASP A 293 -1.88 1.77 13.20
CA ASP A 293 -3.04 1.44 12.36
C ASP A 293 -2.76 0.29 11.36
N GLY A 294 -1.59 -0.35 11.44
CA GLY A 294 -1.27 -1.56 10.69
C GLY A 294 -0.52 -1.34 9.37
N ALA A 295 -0.14 -0.11 9.02
CA ALA A 295 0.72 0.12 7.87
C ALA A 295 2.19 -0.17 8.20
N LEU A 296 2.94 -0.79 7.29
CA LEU A 296 4.35 -1.10 7.50
C LEU A 296 5.23 -0.47 6.41
N PRO A 297 6.47 -0.05 6.76
CA PRO A 297 7.43 0.47 5.78
C PRO A 297 7.70 -0.53 4.65
N GLY A 298 7.74 -0.05 3.41
CA GLY A 298 7.91 -0.90 2.23
C GLY A 298 8.41 -0.12 1.01
N ASN A 299 8.46 -0.80 -0.16
CA ASN A 299 8.96 -0.22 -1.39
C ASN A 299 7.87 0.44 -2.26
N GLU A 300 6.60 0.19 -1.97
CA GLU A 300 5.48 0.65 -2.79
C GLU A 300 4.32 1.16 -1.92
N GLY A 301 3.46 1.97 -2.51
CA GLY A 301 2.23 2.45 -1.92
C GLY A 301 2.42 3.09 -0.54
N ARG A 302 1.60 2.70 0.43
CA ARG A 302 1.65 3.21 1.82
C ARG A 302 3.00 2.96 2.48
N GLY A 303 3.57 1.78 2.25
CA GLY A 303 4.85 1.41 2.83
C GLY A 303 6.00 2.30 2.35
N TYR A 304 5.97 2.73 1.10
CA TYR A 304 6.93 3.68 0.55
C TYR A 304 6.87 5.02 1.28
N VAL A 305 5.67 5.54 1.51
CA VAL A 305 5.48 6.80 2.26
C VAL A 305 6.11 6.70 3.65
N LEU A 306 5.83 5.62 4.40
CA LEU A 306 6.40 5.43 5.74
C LEU A 306 7.92 5.30 5.69
N ARG A 307 8.45 4.56 4.74
CA ARG A 307 9.89 4.43 4.54
C ARG A 307 10.55 5.75 4.20
N ARG A 308 9.94 6.58 3.36
CA ARG A 308 10.39 7.92 3.03
C ARG A 308 10.43 8.83 4.26
N LEU A 309 9.34 8.89 5.05
CA LEU A 309 9.28 9.66 6.29
C LEU A 309 10.37 9.25 7.28
N LEU A 310 10.51 7.95 7.51
CA LEU A 310 11.51 7.40 8.42
C LEU A 310 12.93 7.76 7.98
N ARG A 311 13.26 7.55 6.71
CA ARG A 311 14.59 7.83 6.18
C ARG A 311 14.91 9.32 6.19
N ARG A 312 13.92 10.17 5.87
CA ARG A 312 14.08 11.64 5.97
C ARG A 312 14.34 12.04 7.43
N ALA A 313 13.59 11.53 8.39
CA ALA A 313 13.83 11.80 9.81
C ALA A 313 15.20 11.31 10.29
N VAL A 314 15.67 10.14 9.84
CA VAL A 314 17.04 9.64 10.14
C VAL A 314 18.11 10.57 9.61
N MET A 315 17.97 11.09 8.37
CA MET A 315 18.93 12.06 7.80
C MET A 315 18.97 13.34 8.61
N HIS A 316 17.81 13.88 9.03
CA HIS A 316 17.77 15.04 9.92
C HIS A 316 18.38 14.74 11.29
N GLY A 317 18.23 13.53 11.81
CA GLY A 317 18.95 13.07 13.02
C GLY A 317 20.47 13.12 12.85
N ARG A 318 20.98 12.68 11.69
CA ARG A 318 22.42 12.79 11.36
C ARG A 318 22.90 14.24 11.31
N ARG A 319 22.12 15.17 10.73
CA ARG A 319 22.40 16.62 10.76
C ARG A 319 22.48 17.17 12.19
N LEU A 320 21.68 16.63 13.11
CA LEU A 320 21.76 16.95 14.53
C LEU A 320 22.91 16.26 15.28
N GLY A 321 23.64 15.33 14.63
CA GLY A 321 24.77 14.59 15.20
C GLY A 321 24.39 13.27 15.86
N ILE A 322 23.15 12.78 15.67
CA ILE A 322 22.71 11.49 16.19
C ILE A 322 23.12 10.39 15.21
N SER A 323 24.02 9.51 15.60
CA SER A 323 24.57 8.44 14.75
C SER A 323 23.86 7.09 14.90
N ASP A 324 23.32 6.81 16.08
CA ASP A 324 22.65 5.55 16.36
C ASP A 324 21.14 5.61 16.05
N ALA A 325 20.48 4.45 15.99
CA ALA A 325 19.03 4.38 15.88
C ALA A 325 18.37 5.06 17.10
N PHE A 326 17.47 6.00 16.86
CA PHE A 326 16.90 6.86 17.89
C PHE A 326 15.40 7.12 17.76
N LEU A 327 14.85 7.10 16.55
CA LEU A 327 13.44 7.44 16.30
C LEU A 327 12.49 6.56 17.13
N TYR A 328 12.76 5.26 17.19
CA TYR A 328 11.94 4.35 17.98
C TYR A 328 11.80 4.76 19.45
N LYS A 329 12.79 5.44 20.03
CA LYS A 329 12.78 5.93 21.42
C LYS A 329 11.81 7.08 21.64
N LEU A 330 11.36 7.74 20.57
CA LEU A 330 10.38 8.83 20.62
C LEU A 330 8.93 8.33 20.61
N VAL A 331 8.69 7.07 20.23
CA VAL A 331 7.34 6.48 20.15
C VAL A 331 6.56 6.59 21.47
N PRO A 332 7.14 6.27 22.64
CA PRO A 332 6.43 6.42 23.91
C PRO A 332 5.99 7.87 24.19
N THR A 333 6.81 8.84 23.83
CA THR A 333 6.48 10.27 23.99
C THR A 333 5.28 10.65 23.11
N VAL A 334 5.24 10.21 21.85
CA VAL A 334 4.07 10.40 20.98
C VAL A 334 2.82 9.79 21.62
N GLY A 335 2.91 8.55 22.08
CA GLY A 335 1.79 7.86 22.73
C GLY A 335 1.28 8.59 23.97
N GLN A 336 2.17 9.09 24.84
CA GLN A 336 1.81 9.85 26.04
C GLN A 336 1.07 11.16 25.74
N ILE A 337 1.49 11.90 24.71
CA ILE A 337 0.83 13.13 24.27
C ILE A 337 -0.60 12.84 23.82
N MET A 338 -0.82 11.72 23.16
CA MET A 338 -2.04 11.39 22.47
C MET A 338 -2.98 10.45 23.27
N GLU A 339 -2.54 9.92 24.41
CA GLU A 339 -3.21 8.88 25.22
C GLU A 339 -4.68 9.20 25.53
N SER A 340 -5.00 10.48 25.78
CA SER A 340 -6.35 10.88 26.16
C SER A 340 -7.44 10.60 25.11
N TYR A 341 -7.04 10.42 23.85
CA TYR A 341 -7.99 10.17 22.75
C TYR A 341 -7.58 8.98 21.86
N TYR A 342 -6.27 8.68 21.78
CA TYR A 342 -5.70 7.59 20.99
C TYR A 342 -4.81 6.69 21.87
N PRO A 343 -5.37 5.96 22.85
CA PRO A 343 -4.61 5.09 23.75
C PRO A 343 -3.88 3.97 23.01
N GLU A 344 -4.37 3.58 21.83
CA GLU A 344 -3.83 2.49 21.03
C GLU A 344 -2.37 2.68 20.62
N VAL A 345 -1.86 3.90 20.54
CA VAL A 345 -0.43 4.16 20.24
C VAL A 345 0.45 3.67 21.38
N LEU A 346 0.05 3.90 22.64
CA LEU A 346 0.75 3.36 23.81
C LEU A 346 0.56 1.85 23.97
N GLU A 347 -0.64 1.36 23.73
CA GLU A 347 -0.95 -0.08 23.81
C GLU A 347 -0.08 -0.89 22.83
N LYS A 348 0.18 -0.35 21.64
CA LYS A 348 0.99 -0.98 20.59
C LYS A 348 2.44 -0.49 20.53
N LYS A 349 2.91 0.28 21.53
CA LYS A 349 4.23 0.94 21.47
C LYS A 349 5.37 -0.03 21.18
N ASP A 350 5.40 -1.20 21.82
CA ASP A 350 6.48 -2.18 21.66
C ASP A 350 6.56 -2.71 20.22
N PHE A 351 5.42 -2.89 19.60
CA PHE A 351 5.32 -3.25 18.17
C PHE A 351 5.82 -2.13 17.28
N ILE A 352 5.35 -0.89 17.52
CA ILE A 352 5.73 0.29 16.73
C ILE A 352 7.24 0.53 16.86
N GLU A 353 7.79 0.50 18.09
CA GLU A 353 9.22 0.64 18.35
C GLU A 353 10.05 -0.40 17.60
N LYS A 354 9.63 -1.68 17.59
CA LYS A 354 10.31 -2.77 16.89
C LYS A 354 10.39 -2.51 15.38
N ILE A 355 9.29 -2.05 14.78
CA ILE A 355 9.23 -1.78 13.34
C ILE A 355 10.09 -0.57 12.98
N VAL A 356 9.96 0.55 13.70
CA VAL A 356 10.75 1.76 13.47
C VAL A 356 12.23 1.45 13.61
N LYS A 357 12.64 0.80 14.72
CA LYS A 357 14.04 0.43 14.97
C LYS A 357 14.63 -0.44 13.87
N ARG A 358 13.88 -1.46 13.41
CA ARG A 358 14.35 -2.37 12.35
C ARG A 358 14.57 -1.63 11.02
N GLU A 359 13.68 -0.74 10.64
CA GLU A 359 13.84 0.05 9.40
C GLU A 359 14.98 1.06 9.52
N GLU A 360 15.17 1.70 10.70
CA GLU A 360 16.34 2.54 10.98
C GLU A 360 17.65 1.77 10.83
N GLU A 361 17.78 0.61 11.48
CA GLU A 361 18.97 -0.24 11.43
C GLU A 361 19.23 -0.77 10.01
N THR A 362 18.17 -1.04 9.24
CA THR A 362 18.28 -1.48 7.84
C THR A 362 18.80 -0.34 6.97
N PHE A 363 18.29 0.87 7.15
CA PHE A 363 18.76 2.05 6.41
C PHE A 363 20.18 2.44 6.83
N ALA A 364 20.53 2.33 8.11
CA ALA A 364 21.88 2.61 8.60
C ALA A 364 22.97 1.80 7.90
N ARG A 365 22.67 0.61 7.38
CA ARG A 365 23.63 -0.22 6.62
C ARG A 365 23.97 0.33 5.23
N THR A 366 23.07 1.08 4.63
CA THR A 366 23.21 1.59 3.26
C THR A 366 23.43 3.09 3.20
N ILE A 367 23.09 3.83 4.27
CA ILE A 367 23.13 5.28 4.31
C ILE A 367 24.52 5.85 4.04
N ASP A 368 25.57 5.30 4.65
CA ASP A 368 26.94 5.78 4.48
C ASP A 368 27.46 5.56 3.06
N ALA A 369 27.14 4.40 2.47
CA ALA A 369 27.51 4.07 1.09
C ALA A 369 26.72 4.90 0.08
N GLY A 370 25.41 5.14 0.32
CA GLY A 370 24.57 5.96 -0.53
C GLY A 370 24.95 7.44 -0.47
N SER A 371 25.22 8.00 0.73
CA SER A 371 25.72 9.36 0.89
C SER A 371 27.07 9.55 0.21
N SER A 372 28.01 8.61 0.39
CA SER A 372 29.31 8.69 -0.29
C SER A 372 29.18 8.65 -1.81
N MET A 373 28.25 7.85 -2.35
CA MET A 373 27.96 7.82 -3.78
C MET A 373 27.37 9.14 -4.26
N LEU A 374 26.42 9.73 -3.52
CA LEU A 374 25.82 11.03 -3.86
C LEU A 374 26.88 12.12 -3.87
N ASP A 375 27.73 12.18 -2.82
CA ASP A 375 28.84 13.16 -2.71
C ASP A 375 29.80 13.04 -3.91
N GLU A 376 30.13 11.82 -4.33
CA GLU A 376 30.98 11.59 -5.51
C GLU A 376 30.29 12.07 -6.79
N LEU A 377 29.00 11.82 -6.97
CA LEU A 377 28.22 12.27 -8.12
C LEU A 377 28.15 13.80 -8.18
N LEU A 378 27.83 14.47 -7.05
CA LEU A 378 27.78 15.93 -6.95
C LEU A 378 29.15 16.57 -7.19
N ALA A 379 30.24 15.97 -6.66
CA ALA A 379 31.59 16.43 -6.92
C ALA A 379 31.97 16.30 -8.41
N ASN A 380 31.52 15.24 -9.10
CA ASN A 380 31.74 15.06 -10.53
C ASN A 380 30.92 16.07 -11.37
N LEU A 381 29.70 16.39 -10.99
CA LEU A 381 28.89 17.43 -11.61
C LEU A 381 29.60 18.80 -11.50
N LYS A 382 30.10 19.15 -10.32
CA LYS A 382 30.82 20.38 -10.07
C LYS A 382 32.07 20.48 -10.92
N LYS A 383 32.83 19.38 -11.11
CA LYS A 383 34.01 19.31 -11.98
C LYS A 383 33.67 19.44 -13.46
N SER A 384 32.55 18.91 -13.90
CA SER A 384 32.10 18.90 -15.30
C SER A 384 31.34 20.16 -15.69
N GLY A 385 30.99 21.03 -14.74
CA GLY A 385 30.19 22.25 -14.95
C GLY A 385 28.74 21.96 -15.30
N LYS A 386 28.25 20.75 -15.02
CA LYS A 386 26.84 20.40 -15.10
C LYS A 386 26.12 20.75 -13.80
N ASP A 387 24.84 21.04 -13.88
CA ASP A 387 24.00 21.45 -12.75
C ASP A 387 22.90 20.42 -12.39
N THR A 388 22.82 19.33 -13.14
CA THR A 388 21.70 18.38 -13.02
C THR A 388 22.22 16.94 -12.87
N LEU A 389 21.77 16.22 -11.84
CA LEU A 389 22.05 14.81 -11.60
C LEU A 389 21.25 13.92 -12.54
N GLU A 390 21.89 12.99 -13.20
CA GLU A 390 21.26 12.13 -14.21
C GLU A 390 20.27 11.12 -13.60
N GLY A 391 19.11 10.90 -14.24
CA GLY A 391 18.04 10.04 -13.75
C GLY A 391 18.45 8.59 -13.47
N LYS A 392 19.44 8.06 -14.19
CA LYS A 392 20.01 6.70 -13.96
C LYS A 392 20.79 6.60 -12.65
N ASP A 393 21.50 7.65 -12.28
CA ASP A 393 22.25 7.70 -11.03
C ASP A 393 21.31 7.85 -9.84
N ILE A 394 20.24 8.65 -9.99
CA ILE A 394 19.16 8.78 -9.02
C ILE A 394 18.46 7.44 -8.83
N PHE A 395 18.15 6.74 -9.92
CA PHE A 395 17.55 5.41 -9.86
C PHE A 395 18.46 4.40 -9.13
N LYS A 396 19.77 4.46 -9.34
CA LYS A 396 20.73 3.61 -8.64
C LYS A 396 20.78 3.91 -7.13
N LEU A 397 20.74 5.20 -6.73
CA LEU A 397 20.62 5.59 -5.33
C LEU A 397 19.32 5.06 -4.71
N TYR A 398 18.23 5.12 -5.44
CA TYR A 398 16.92 4.61 -5.03
C TYR A 398 16.91 3.08 -4.88
N ASP A 399 17.27 2.37 -5.95
CA ASP A 399 17.12 0.91 -6.05
C ASP A 399 18.15 0.14 -5.20
N THR A 400 19.42 0.59 -5.24
CA THR A 400 20.53 -0.12 -4.59
C THR A 400 20.78 0.34 -3.15
N TYR A 401 20.71 1.64 -2.89
CA TYR A 401 21.04 2.22 -1.58
C TYR A 401 19.82 2.63 -0.78
N GLY A 402 18.64 2.58 -1.38
CA GLY A 402 17.39 2.89 -0.70
C GLY A 402 17.20 4.37 -0.39
N PHE A 403 17.82 5.28 -1.16
CA PHE A 403 17.56 6.71 -1.05
C PHE A 403 16.28 7.06 -1.80
N PRO A 404 15.22 7.54 -1.11
CA PRO A 404 14.06 8.09 -1.80
C PRO A 404 14.49 9.20 -2.76
N VAL A 405 13.80 9.32 -3.91
CA VAL A 405 14.18 10.33 -4.92
C VAL A 405 14.10 11.75 -4.35
N GLU A 406 13.09 12.00 -3.54
CA GLU A 406 12.86 13.28 -2.88
C GLU A 406 13.96 13.62 -1.86
N LEU A 407 14.51 12.60 -1.19
CA LEU A 407 15.67 12.80 -0.31
C LEU A 407 16.93 13.10 -1.11
N THR A 408 17.12 12.45 -2.26
CA THR A 408 18.22 12.73 -3.18
C THR A 408 18.10 14.15 -3.73
N GLU A 409 16.89 14.61 -4.05
CA GLU A 409 16.58 15.96 -4.51
C GLU A 409 16.92 16.99 -3.43
N GLU A 410 16.40 16.84 -2.22
CA GLU A 410 16.67 17.73 -1.08
C GLU A 410 18.17 17.89 -0.83
N LEU A 411 18.92 16.78 -0.85
CA LEU A 411 20.37 16.81 -0.63
C LEU A 411 21.14 17.43 -1.81
N ALA A 412 20.67 17.25 -3.04
CA ALA A 412 21.27 17.87 -4.23
C ALA A 412 20.99 19.37 -4.29
N GLU A 413 19.78 19.81 -3.95
CA GLU A 413 19.38 21.22 -3.88
C GLU A 413 20.15 21.99 -2.81
N ASP A 414 20.40 21.39 -1.65
CA ASP A 414 21.24 21.97 -0.58
C ASP A 414 22.65 22.32 -1.08
N GLU A 415 23.17 21.57 -2.07
CA GLU A 415 24.48 21.81 -2.72
C GLU A 415 24.35 22.65 -4.03
N GLY A 416 23.13 23.10 -4.37
CA GLY A 416 22.85 23.96 -5.52
C GLY A 416 22.70 23.21 -6.86
N PHE A 417 22.41 21.90 -6.83
CA PHE A 417 22.18 21.07 -8.00
C PHE A 417 20.70 20.70 -8.16
N LYS A 418 20.33 20.37 -9.40
CA LYS A 418 19.00 19.85 -9.76
C LYS A 418 19.06 18.35 -10.01
N ILE A 419 17.88 17.70 -10.07
CA ILE A 419 17.78 16.31 -10.46
C ILE A 419 16.96 16.12 -11.75
N ASP A 420 17.26 15.05 -12.52
CA ASP A 420 16.54 14.65 -13.73
C ASP A 420 15.38 13.75 -13.39
N HIS A 421 14.22 14.32 -13.06
CA HIS A 421 12.99 13.59 -12.76
C HIS A 421 12.49 12.75 -13.92
N GLU A 422 12.62 13.21 -15.16
CA GLU A 422 12.10 12.48 -16.33
C GLU A 422 12.96 11.26 -16.62
N GLY A 423 14.28 11.38 -16.49
CA GLY A 423 15.17 10.23 -16.59
C GLY A 423 14.96 9.21 -15.47
N PHE A 424 14.67 9.66 -14.25
CA PHE A 424 14.31 8.79 -13.14
C PHE A 424 12.97 8.08 -13.38
N LYS A 425 11.93 8.81 -13.80
CA LYS A 425 10.62 8.24 -14.16
C LYS A 425 10.74 7.21 -15.29
N ALA A 426 11.57 7.47 -16.29
CA ALA A 426 11.81 6.53 -17.37
C ALA A 426 12.45 5.22 -16.85
N ALA A 427 13.45 5.32 -15.98
CA ALA A 427 14.09 4.16 -15.36
C ALA A 427 13.12 3.38 -14.44
N MET A 428 12.29 4.08 -13.67
CA MET A 428 11.22 3.48 -12.86
C MET A 428 10.14 2.83 -13.71
N LYS A 429 9.73 3.47 -14.81
CA LYS A 429 8.70 2.91 -15.71
C LYS A 429 9.16 1.63 -16.36
N GLU A 430 10.41 1.55 -16.78
CA GLU A 430 11.00 0.32 -17.31
C GLU A 430 10.91 -0.85 -16.32
N GLN A 431 11.00 -0.56 -15.01
CA GLN A 431 10.80 -1.54 -13.94
C GLN A 431 9.31 -1.82 -13.66
N GLN A 432 8.46 -0.77 -13.68
CA GLN A 432 7.03 -0.86 -13.35
C GLN A 432 6.18 -1.49 -14.49
N ASP A 433 6.56 -1.37 -15.74
CA ASP A 433 5.84 -1.97 -16.87
C ASP A 433 5.80 -3.50 -16.78
N ARG A 434 6.66 -4.08 -15.93
CA ARG A 434 6.61 -5.50 -15.52
C ARG A 434 5.55 -5.81 -14.46
N ALA A 435 5.05 -4.81 -13.72
CA ALA A 435 4.15 -4.99 -12.57
C ALA A 435 2.69 -4.53 -12.79
N ARG A 436 2.36 -3.84 -13.90
CA ARG A 436 1.05 -3.20 -14.12
C ARG A 436 0.06 -4.01 -14.96
N ALA A 437 -0.42 -5.11 -14.47
CA ALA A 437 -1.59 -5.79 -15.08
C ALA A 437 -2.88 -5.69 -14.25
N SER A 438 -2.95 -4.94 -13.16
CA SER A 438 -4.17 -4.88 -12.36
C SER A 438 -4.32 -3.60 -11.51
N VAL A 439 -4.86 -2.53 -12.07
CA VAL A 439 -5.45 -1.44 -11.27
C VAL A 439 -6.81 -1.04 -11.86
N VAL A 440 -7.87 -1.25 -11.08
CA VAL A 440 -9.23 -0.81 -11.39
C VAL A 440 -9.35 0.69 -11.08
N LYS A 441 -9.86 1.47 -12.03
CA LYS A 441 -10.18 2.89 -11.84
C LYS A 441 -11.51 3.00 -11.09
N GLY A 442 -11.49 3.38 -9.82
CA GLY A 442 -12.67 3.76 -9.05
C GLY A 442 -12.76 5.28 -8.88
N GLY A 443 -13.94 5.83 -8.95
CA GLY A 443 -14.22 7.25 -8.68
C GLY A 443 -14.10 7.57 -7.17
N SER A 444 -13.93 8.84 -6.82
CA SER A 444 -13.75 9.27 -5.42
C SER A 444 -15.01 9.16 -4.57
N MET A 445 -16.19 9.47 -5.12
CA MET A 445 -17.53 9.27 -4.55
C MET A 445 -18.50 8.90 -5.67
N GLY A 446 -19.53 8.09 -5.38
CA GLY A 446 -20.59 7.74 -6.31
C GLY A 446 -21.69 8.84 -6.36
N MET A 447 -22.47 8.87 -7.46
CA MET A 447 -23.70 9.67 -7.50
C MET A 447 -24.78 9.03 -6.60
N GLN A 448 -25.60 9.84 -5.94
CA GLN A 448 -26.75 9.33 -5.18
C GLN A 448 -27.79 8.68 -6.10
N ASN A 449 -28.22 7.46 -5.78
CA ASN A 449 -29.31 6.76 -6.47
C ASN A 449 -30.61 6.95 -5.67
N GLU A 450 -31.45 7.88 -6.12
CA GLU A 450 -32.70 8.25 -5.45
C GLU A 450 -33.70 7.09 -5.38
N THR A 451 -33.75 6.24 -6.40
CA THR A 451 -34.67 5.09 -6.43
C THR A 451 -34.35 4.09 -5.33
N LEU A 452 -33.07 3.77 -5.14
CA LEU A 452 -32.62 2.85 -4.09
C LEU A 452 -32.69 3.48 -2.69
N ALA A 453 -32.37 4.77 -2.55
CA ALA A 453 -32.45 5.49 -1.28
C ALA A 453 -33.90 5.58 -0.75
N ASN A 454 -34.89 5.59 -1.65
CA ASN A 454 -36.30 5.66 -1.29
C ASN A 454 -36.96 4.28 -1.00
N ILE A 455 -36.18 3.19 -0.93
CA ILE A 455 -36.66 1.88 -0.49
C ILE A 455 -36.75 1.89 1.03
N THR A 456 -37.96 1.88 1.57
CA THR A 456 -38.21 1.90 3.03
C THR A 456 -39.00 0.68 3.50
N GLU A 457 -39.39 -0.18 2.58
CA GLU A 457 -40.11 -1.41 2.84
C GLU A 457 -39.25 -2.35 3.71
N PRO A 458 -39.80 -2.97 4.78
CA PRO A 458 -39.02 -3.84 5.65
C PRO A 458 -38.54 -5.08 4.89
N SER A 459 -37.35 -5.55 5.24
CA SER A 459 -36.77 -6.79 4.72
C SER A 459 -35.99 -7.48 5.84
N GLU A 460 -36.47 -8.61 6.31
CA GLU A 460 -35.89 -9.38 7.40
C GLU A 460 -35.08 -10.56 6.85
N PHE A 461 -33.83 -10.69 7.29
CA PHE A 461 -32.99 -11.85 6.96
C PHE A 461 -33.24 -12.99 7.94
N LEU A 462 -33.58 -14.17 7.42
CA LEU A 462 -33.86 -15.37 8.20
C LEU A 462 -32.62 -16.26 8.28
N TYR A 463 -31.79 -16.08 9.31
CA TYR A 463 -30.47 -16.75 9.47
C TYR A 463 -30.52 -18.26 9.36
N GLU A 464 -31.56 -18.90 9.93
CA GLU A 464 -31.68 -20.35 10.02
C GLU A 464 -32.48 -20.95 8.85
N ALA A 465 -33.06 -20.12 8.00
CA ALA A 465 -33.91 -20.56 6.91
C ALA A 465 -33.15 -20.79 5.61
N GLU A 466 -33.44 -21.84 4.92
CA GLU A 466 -32.90 -22.14 3.59
C GLU A 466 -33.96 -21.93 2.51
N THR A 467 -35.24 -21.92 2.94
CA THR A 467 -36.41 -21.61 2.13
C THR A 467 -37.32 -20.68 2.90
N ALA A 468 -38.02 -19.80 2.22
CA ALA A 468 -39.08 -18.98 2.81
C ALA A 468 -40.19 -18.68 1.79
N GLU A 469 -41.43 -18.62 2.28
CA GLU A 469 -42.50 -17.98 1.51
C GLU A 469 -42.56 -16.52 1.91
N SER A 470 -42.40 -15.61 0.96
CA SER A 470 -42.33 -14.19 1.23
C SER A 470 -43.02 -13.36 0.18
N ARG A 471 -43.55 -12.21 0.64
CA ARG A 471 -44.22 -11.24 -0.23
C ARG A 471 -43.18 -10.36 -0.91
N LEU A 472 -43.28 -10.16 -2.21
CA LEU A 472 -42.47 -9.24 -3.00
C LEU A 472 -42.92 -7.80 -2.76
N SER A 473 -42.05 -7.00 -2.15
CA SER A 473 -42.38 -5.61 -1.76
C SER A 473 -41.96 -4.59 -2.81
N VAL A 474 -40.81 -4.77 -3.47
CA VAL A 474 -40.28 -3.82 -4.43
C VAL A 474 -39.68 -4.54 -5.65
N ILE A 475 -39.90 -3.97 -6.81
CA ILE A 475 -39.21 -4.30 -8.07
C ILE A 475 -38.57 -3.02 -8.57
N VAL A 476 -37.27 -3.04 -8.85
CA VAL A 476 -36.52 -1.99 -9.54
C VAL A 476 -35.93 -2.57 -10.82
N ALA A 477 -36.24 -1.98 -11.95
CA ALA A 477 -35.63 -2.29 -13.23
C ALA A 477 -35.40 -0.98 -14.00
N ASP A 478 -34.30 -0.88 -14.76
CA ASP A 478 -33.93 0.33 -15.51
C ASP A 478 -33.97 1.60 -14.61
N ASP A 479 -33.43 1.48 -13.38
CA ASP A 479 -33.40 2.54 -12.34
C ASP A 479 -34.76 3.12 -11.89
N ALA A 480 -35.85 2.42 -12.18
CA ALA A 480 -37.22 2.83 -11.82
C ALA A 480 -37.97 1.71 -11.08
N ARG A 481 -38.93 2.09 -10.20
CA ARG A 481 -39.86 1.13 -9.58
C ARG A 481 -40.91 0.67 -10.58
N HIS A 482 -41.21 -0.61 -10.54
CA HIS A 482 -42.23 -1.26 -11.39
C HIS A 482 -43.19 -2.09 -10.54
N ASP A 483 -44.47 -2.19 -10.98
CA ASP A 483 -45.45 -3.06 -10.34
C ASP A 483 -45.29 -4.51 -10.76
N SER A 484 -44.71 -4.76 -11.94
CA SER A 484 -44.43 -6.10 -12.45
C SER A 484 -43.27 -6.11 -13.44
N VAL A 485 -42.63 -7.29 -13.60
CA VAL A 485 -41.59 -7.57 -14.60
C VAL A 485 -41.72 -9.02 -15.06
N ASN A 486 -41.40 -9.30 -16.33
CA ASN A 486 -41.55 -10.65 -16.92
C ASN A 486 -40.30 -11.19 -17.65
N SER A 487 -39.26 -10.37 -17.77
CA SER A 487 -37.99 -10.75 -18.39
C SER A 487 -36.89 -9.72 -18.09
N GLY A 488 -35.61 -10.09 -18.28
CA GLY A 488 -34.46 -9.23 -18.10
C GLY A 488 -33.87 -9.29 -16.69
N GLN A 489 -33.02 -8.33 -16.33
CA GLN A 489 -32.51 -8.20 -14.97
C GLN A 489 -33.41 -7.27 -14.15
N ALA A 490 -33.59 -7.59 -12.89
CA ALA A 490 -34.29 -6.76 -11.93
C ALA A 490 -33.69 -6.86 -10.54
N LEU A 491 -33.94 -5.85 -9.72
CA LEU A 491 -33.61 -5.82 -8.29
C LEU A 491 -34.91 -5.99 -7.50
N LEU A 492 -34.93 -6.93 -6.59
CA LEU A 492 -36.13 -7.31 -5.82
C LEU A 492 -35.90 -7.13 -4.32
N VAL A 493 -36.91 -6.65 -3.61
CA VAL A 493 -36.95 -6.65 -2.15
C VAL A 493 -38.15 -7.44 -1.67
N PHE A 494 -37.93 -8.37 -0.73
CA PHE A 494 -38.94 -9.19 -0.08
C PHE A 494 -39.09 -8.82 1.39
N GLU A 495 -40.28 -8.99 1.97
CA GLU A 495 -40.55 -8.76 3.41
C GLU A 495 -39.64 -9.61 4.31
N GLN A 496 -39.40 -10.85 3.90
CA GLN A 496 -38.46 -11.78 4.56
C GLN A 496 -37.66 -12.53 3.51
N THR A 497 -36.40 -12.84 3.81
CA THR A 497 -35.56 -13.57 2.87
C THR A 497 -34.59 -14.54 3.56
N PRO A 498 -34.40 -15.75 2.99
CA PRO A 498 -33.33 -16.64 3.42
C PRO A 498 -31.98 -16.33 2.76
N PHE A 499 -31.93 -15.39 1.79
CA PHE A 499 -30.73 -15.03 1.04
C PHE A 499 -29.85 -14.08 1.81
N TYR A 500 -28.61 -14.47 2.08
CA TYR A 500 -27.59 -13.64 2.68
C TYR A 500 -27.12 -12.58 1.69
N ALA A 501 -27.18 -11.32 2.09
CA ALA A 501 -26.57 -10.22 1.34
C ALA A 501 -25.06 -10.13 1.64
N GLU A 502 -24.24 -9.88 0.61
CA GLU A 502 -22.79 -9.78 0.76
C GLU A 502 -22.40 -8.78 1.83
N MET A 503 -21.66 -9.24 2.84
CA MET A 503 -21.20 -8.44 3.97
C MET A 503 -20.11 -9.16 4.75
N GLY A 504 -19.20 -8.40 5.38
CA GLY A 504 -18.21 -8.95 6.32
C GLY A 504 -17.28 -10.01 5.71
N GLY A 505 -17.00 -9.90 4.41
CA GLY A 505 -16.14 -10.86 3.68
C GLY A 505 -16.83 -12.18 3.30
N GLN A 506 -18.11 -12.36 3.60
CA GLN A 506 -18.88 -13.50 3.10
C GLN A 506 -19.62 -13.10 1.82
N VAL A 507 -19.46 -13.89 0.76
CA VAL A 507 -20.17 -13.70 -0.53
C VAL A 507 -21.68 -13.92 -0.40
N ALA A 508 -22.44 -13.31 -1.28
CA ALA A 508 -23.89 -13.44 -1.37
C ALA A 508 -24.35 -14.87 -1.73
N ASP A 509 -25.56 -15.19 -1.33
CA ASP A 509 -26.21 -16.41 -1.77
C ASP A 509 -26.76 -16.33 -3.18
N HIS A 510 -26.83 -17.47 -3.81
CA HIS A 510 -27.54 -17.70 -5.06
C HIS A 510 -28.73 -18.64 -4.82
N GLY A 511 -29.66 -18.68 -5.76
CA GLY A 511 -30.77 -19.60 -5.67
C GLY A 511 -31.90 -19.30 -6.66
N ILE A 512 -33.12 -19.72 -6.32
CA ILE A 512 -34.28 -19.58 -7.20
C ILE A 512 -35.48 -18.99 -6.46
N ILE A 513 -36.32 -18.32 -7.25
CA ILE A 513 -37.61 -17.80 -6.82
C ILE A 513 -38.69 -18.52 -7.65
N SER A 514 -39.68 -19.13 -6.97
CA SER A 514 -40.77 -19.88 -7.60
C SER A 514 -42.13 -19.28 -7.27
N ASP A 515 -43.06 -19.42 -8.17
CA ASP A 515 -44.47 -19.05 -7.98
C ASP A 515 -45.23 -20.04 -7.10
N ALA A 516 -46.50 -19.77 -6.83
CA ALA A 516 -47.38 -20.64 -6.07
C ALA A 516 -47.61 -22.01 -6.73
N ALA A 517 -47.36 -22.18 -8.02
CA ALA A 517 -47.44 -23.42 -8.74
C ALA A 517 -46.14 -24.25 -8.68
N GLY A 518 -45.07 -23.66 -8.11
CA GLY A 518 -43.74 -24.27 -8.03
C GLY A 518 -42.91 -24.09 -9.28
N THR A 519 -43.32 -23.17 -10.19
CA THR A 519 -42.55 -22.82 -11.40
C THR A 519 -41.48 -21.78 -11.03
N THR A 520 -40.24 -22.02 -11.42
CA THR A 520 -39.18 -21.01 -11.26
C THR A 520 -39.48 -19.79 -12.13
N VAL A 521 -39.57 -18.62 -11.51
CA VAL A 521 -39.85 -17.33 -12.18
C VAL A 521 -38.66 -16.41 -12.18
N ALA A 522 -37.66 -16.67 -11.36
CA ALA A 522 -36.40 -15.93 -11.40
C ALA A 522 -35.24 -16.73 -10.77
N ARG A 523 -34.01 -16.40 -11.19
CA ARG A 523 -32.76 -16.87 -10.56
C ARG A 523 -32.07 -15.70 -9.84
N VAL A 524 -31.76 -15.90 -8.57
CA VAL A 524 -30.97 -14.95 -7.79
C VAL A 524 -29.49 -15.19 -8.09
N VAL A 525 -28.83 -14.19 -8.64
CA VAL A 525 -27.41 -14.25 -9.05
C VAL A 525 -26.51 -13.45 -8.12
N ASP A 526 -27.06 -12.51 -7.35
CA ASP A 526 -26.35 -11.72 -6.33
C ASP A 526 -27.34 -11.13 -5.33
N VAL A 527 -26.89 -10.83 -4.12
CA VAL A 527 -27.68 -10.12 -3.11
C VAL A 527 -26.79 -9.09 -2.42
N GLN A 528 -27.15 -7.84 -2.55
CA GLN A 528 -26.47 -6.69 -1.93
C GLN A 528 -27.39 -6.01 -0.91
N ARG A 529 -26.86 -5.04 -0.16
CA ARG A 529 -27.70 -4.22 0.72
C ARG A 529 -28.12 -2.93 0.03
N ALA A 530 -29.42 -2.63 0.07
CA ALA A 530 -29.92 -1.31 -0.30
C ALA A 530 -29.45 -0.25 0.74
N PRO A 531 -29.46 1.07 0.41
CA PRO A 531 -28.97 2.12 1.31
C PRO A 531 -29.60 2.09 2.71
N ASN A 532 -30.88 1.69 2.82
CA ASN A 532 -31.59 1.54 4.10
C ASN A 532 -31.45 0.14 4.73
N GLY A 533 -30.57 -0.71 4.20
CA GLY A 533 -30.21 -2.00 4.79
C GLY A 533 -31.02 -3.20 4.34
N GLN A 534 -32.02 -3.04 3.45
CA GLN A 534 -32.77 -4.14 2.88
C GLN A 534 -31.90 -5.07 2.05
N ALA A 535 -32.27 -6.35 2.00
CA ALA A 535 -31.67 -7.29 1.07
C ALA A 535 -32.18 -7.03 -0.36
N LEU A 536 -31.27 -6.61 -1.24
CA LEU A 536 -31.54 -6.28 -2.62
C LEU A 536 -31.08 -7.44 -3.53
N HIS A 537 -32.04 -8.24 -3.99
CA HIS A 537 -31.77 -9.43 -4.79
C HIS A 537 -31.65 -9.06 -6.26
N THR A 538 -30.47 -9.23 -6.84
CA THR A 538 -30.25 -9.14 -8.28
C THR A 538 -30.69 -10.45 -8.93
N VAL A 539 -31.67 -10.39 -9.81
CA VAL A 539 -32.28 -11.56 -10.43
C VAL A 539 -32.26 -11.53 -11.94
N GLU A 540 -32.16 -12.71 -12.54
CA GLU A 540 -32.50 -12.97 -13.93
C GLU A 540 -33.94 -13.46 -13.96
N VAL A 541 -34.83 -12.70 -14.58
CA VAL A 541 -36.27 -12.93 -14.61
C VAL A 541 -36.61 -13.94 -15.73
N GLU A 542 -37.23 -15.05 -15.37
CA GLU A 542 -37.65 -16.15 -16.27
C GLU A 542 -39.17 -16.21 -16.45
N GLY A 543 -39.95 -15.54 -15.58
CA GLY A 543 -41.39 -15.51 -15.58
C GLY A 543 -41.97 -14.23 -15.00
N GLU A 544 -43.27 -14.12 -14.83
CA GLU A 544 -43.90 -12.92 -14.32
C GLU A 544 -43.67 -12.77 -12.80
N LEU A 545 -43.17 -11.62 -12.40
CA LEU A 545 -43.07 -11.17 -11.01
C LEU A 545 -43.96 -9.94 -10.81
N VAL A 546 -44.75 -9.93 -9.75
CA VAL A 546 -45.73 -8.87 -9.43
C VAL A 546 -45.55 -8.43 -7.98
N VAL A 547 -45.47 -7.13 -7.73
CA VAL A 547 -45.41 -6.54 -6.40
C VAL A 547 -46.67 -6.93 -5.60
N GLY A 548 -46.49 -7.35 -4.37
CA GLY A 548 -47.55 -7.77 -3.49
C GLY A 548 -47.95 -9.27 -3.58
N ALA A 549 -47.41 -10.01 -4.56
CA ALA A 549 -47.60 -11.45 -4.63
C ALA A 549 -46.60 -12.21 -3.73
N ASN A 550 -46.97 -13.41 -3.32
CA ASN A 550 -46.12 -14.30 -2.54
C ASN A 550 -45.34 -15.25 -3.47
N TYR A 551 -44.06 -15.42 -3.14
CA TYR A 551 -43.15 -16.30 -3.85
C TYR A 551 -42.41 -17.20 -2.85
N LYS A 552 -42.03 -18.38 -3.30
CA LYS A 552 -41.15 -19.29 -2.59
C LYS A 552 -39.69 -18.92 -2.98
N LEU A 553 -38.91 -18.55 -1.99
CA LEU A 553 -37.49 -18.27 -2.09
C LEU A 553 -36.72 -19.49 -1.64
N GLU A 554 -35.72 -19.95 -2.39
CA GLU A 554 -34.92 -21.12 -2.08
C GLU A 554 -33.46 -20.87 -2.45
N ILE A 555 -32.56 -20.94 -1.44
CA ILE A 555 -31.12 -20.75 -1.65
C ILE A 555 -30.47 -22.01 -2.23
N ASP A 556 -29.29 -21.85 -2.86
CA ASP A 556 -28.40 -22.95 -3.16
C ASP A 556 -27.75 -23.47 -1.85
N HIS A 557 -28.38 -24.49 -1.28
CA HIS A 557 -27.93 -25.19 -0.09
C HIS A 557 -26.45 -25.60 -0.13
N SER A 558 -26.02 -26.18 -1.26
CA SER A 558 -24.68 -26.73 -1.39
C SER A 558 -23.63 -25.59 -1.36
N ARG A 559 -23.96 -24.47 -2.00
CA ARG A 559 -23.13 -23.25 -1.99
C ARG A 559 -23.08 -22.68 -0.57
N ARG A 560 -24.23 -22.37 0.05
CA ARG A 560 -24.33 -21.81 1.39
C ARG A 560 -23.50 -22.62 2.40
N HIS A 561 -23.68 -23.95 2.43
CA HIS A 561 -23.02 -24.81 3.38
C HIS A 561 -21.49 -24.83 3.21
N ARG A 562 -20.98 -24.76 1.97
CA ARG A 562 -19.54 -24.61 1.72
C ARG A 562 -19.00 -23.24 2.16
N VAL A 563 -19.74 -22.17 1.92
CA VAL A 563 -19.37 -20.83 2.40
C VAL A 563 -19.35 -20.78 3.94
N MET A 564 -20.34 -21.35 4.62
CA MET A 564 -20.39 -21.44 6.09
C MET A 564 -19.17 -22.15 6.67
N LYS A 565 -18.72 -23.26 6.03
CA LYS A 565 -17.51 -23.99 6.45
C LYS A 565 -16.27 -23.11 6.35
N ASN A 566 -16.10 -22.43 5.24
CA ASN A 566 -14.98 -21.51 5.01
C ASN A 566 -15.03 -20.33 5.99
N HIS A 567 -16.20 -19.75 6.22
CA HIS A 567 -16.36 -18.63 7.14
C HIS A 567 -16.07 -19.03 8.59
N THR A 568 -16.55 -20.18 9.04
CA THR A 568 -16.23 -20.67 10.38
C THR A 568 -14.74 -21.03 10.52
N ALA A 569 -14.13 -21.60 9.48
CA ALA A 569 -12.69 -21.87 9.45
C ALA A 569 -11.86 -20.58 9.49
N THR A 570 -12.36 -19.47 8.96
CA THR A 570 -11.71 -18.15 9.04
C THR A 570 -11.56 -17.69 10.49
N HIS A 571 -12.58 -17.88 11.33
CA HIS A 571 -12.50 -17.57 12.76
C HIS A 571 -11.46 -18.45 13.49
N LEU A 572 -11.41 -19.74 13.16
CA LEU A 572 -10.41 -20.65 13.71
C LEU A 572 -9.00 -20.26 13.28
N LEU A 573 -8.81 -19.89 12.02
CA LEU A 573 -7.55 -19.42 11.47
C LEU A 573 -7.08 -18.13 12.15
N HIS A 574 -7.99 -17.17 12.37
CA HIS A 574 -7.67 -15.90 13.03
C HIS A 574 -7.15 -16.12 14.45
N ALA A 575 -7.85 -16.95 15.22
CA ALA A 575 -7.41 -17.32 16.56
C ALA A 575 -6.07 -18.08 16.56
N ALA A 576 -5.83 -19.00 15.61
CA ALA A 576 -4.56 -19.70 15.47
C ALA A 576 -3.40 -18.75 15.12
N LEU A 577 -3.63 -17.77 14.26
CA LEU A 577 -2.65 -16.74 13.94
C LEU A 577 -2.27 -15.90 15.18
N HIS A 578 -3.25 -15.50 15.98
CA HIS A 578 -2.99 -14.80 17.24
C HIS A 578 -2.14 -15.62 18.21
N ASN A 579 -2.42 -16.91 18.32
CA ASN A 579 -1.73 -17.81 19.24
C ASN A 579 -0.28 -18.12 18.82
N ILE A 580 -0.02 -18.22 17.51
CA ILE A 580 1.28 -18.70 16.98
C ILE A 580 2.14 -17.53 16.52
N VAL A 581 1.59 -16.60 15.75
CA VAL A 581 2.31 -15.46 15.18
C VAL A 581 2.31 -14.27 16.12
N GLY A 582 1.21 -14.07 16.87
CA GLY A 582 1.06 -13.03 17.88
C GLY A 582 -0.13 -12.11 17.65
N ASN A 583 -0.51 -11.36 18.68
CA ASN A 583 -1.71 -10.51 18.71
C ASN A 583 -1.73 -9.39 17.67
N HIS A 584 -0.59 -9.11 17.02
CA HIS A 584 -0.49 -8.13 15.93
C HIS A 584 -1.00 -8.67 14.57
N ALA A 585 -1.21 -9.98 14.45
CA ALA A 585 -1.73 -10.62 13.25
C ALA A 585 -3.25 -10.41 13.13
N VAL A 586 -3.66 -9.13 13.03
CA VAL A 586 -5.07 -8.72 12.99
C VAL A 586 -5.60 -8.80 11.57
N GLN A 587 -6.88 -9.17 11.42
CA GLN A 587 -7.54 -9.18 10.13
C GLN A 587 -7.49 -7.81 9.44
N ALA A 588 -6.92 -7.78 8.22
CA ALA A 588 -6.92 -6.64 7.30
C ALA A 588 -7.98 -6.79 6.21
N GLY A 589 -8.45 -8.00 5.96
CA GLY A 589 -9.51 -8.34 5.02
C GLY A 589 -9.81 -9.82 5.01
N SER A 590 -10.98 -10.21 4.55
CA SER A 590 -11.35 -11.62 4.34
C SER A 590 -12.25 -11.78 3.13
N LEU A 591 -12.25 -12.98 2.57
CA LEU A 591 -13.19 -13.38 1.55
C LEU A 591 -13.50 -14.87 1.75
N ASN A 592 -14.78 -15.20 1.96
CA ASN A 592 -15.26 -16.55 2.16
C ASN A 592 -16.17 -16.94 1.00
N GLU A 593 -15.61 -17.71 0.08
CA GLU A 593 -16.32 -18.28 -1.08
C GLU A 593 -16.62 -19.76 -0.88
N GLN A 594 -17.26 -20.37 -1.86
CA GLN A 594 -17.61 -21.80 -1.78
C GLN A 594 -16.40 -22.74 -1.96
N GLU A 595 -15.39 -22.30 -2.74
CA GLU A 595 -14.20 -23.10 -3.06
C GLU A 595 -13.05 -22.85 -2.08
N PHE A 596 -12.91 -21.63 -1.56
CA PHE A 596 -11.78 -21.24 -0.72
C PHE A 596 -12.16 -20.16 0.29
N LEU A 597 -11.29 -19.96 1.26
CA LEU A 597 -11.24 -18.76 2.07
C LEU A 597 -9.92 -18.03 1.83
N ARG A 598 -9.99 -16.71 1.87
CA ARG A 598 -8.83 -15.81 1.82
C ARG A 598 -8.82 -14.97 3.09
N PHE A 599 -7.68 -14.94 3.75
CA PHE A 599 -7.50 -14.18 4.97
C PHE A 599 -6.27 -13.29 4.86
N ASP A 600 -6.49 -11.97 4.87
CA ASP A 600 -5.45 -10.96 4.83
C ASP A 600 -5.24 -10.45 6.26
N PHE A 601 -3.99 -10.43 6.71
CA PHE A 601 -3.65 -10.06 8.09
C PHE A 601 -2.36 -9.25 8.17
N THR A 602 -2.23 -8.45 9.23
CA THR A 602 -1.05 -7.64 9.46
C THR A 602 0.10 -8.50 9.99
N HIS A 603 1.18 -8.57 9.22
CA HIS A 603 2.42 -9.22 9.64
C HIS A 603 3.58 -8.75 8.75
N PHE A 604 4.76 -8.55 9.35
CA PHE A 604 5.89 -7.86 8.74
C PHE A 604 6.94 -8.77 8.09
N GLU A 605 6.81 -10.09 8.20
CA GLU A 605 7.70 -11.09 7.60
C GLU A 605 6.90 -12.28 7.06
N ALA A 606 7.53 -13.13 6.24
CA ALA A 606 6.88 -14.35 5.79
C ALA A 606 6.64 -15.27 6.99
N VAL A 607 5.43 -15.85 7.06
CA VAL A 607 5.16 -16.90 8.06
C VAL A 607 6.02 -18.11 7.71
N THR A 608 6.76 -18.61 8.68
CA THR A 608 7.67 -19.74 8.44
C THR A 608 6.91 -21.02 8.10
N PRO A 609 7.52 -21.97 7.38
CA PRO A 609 6.88 -23.26 7.12
C PRO A 609 6.49 -24.02 8.39
N GLU A 610 7.23 -23.85 9.46
CA GLU A 610 6.98 -24.42 10.80
C GLU A 610 5.73 -23.80 11.43
N GLU A 611 5.62 -22.46 11.38
CA GLU A 611 4.44 -21.73 11.87
C GLU A 611 3.19 -22.06 11.05
N LEU A 612 3.29 -22.09 9.71
CA LEU A 612 2.16 -22.47 8.84
C LEU A 612 1.65 -23.86 9.16
N ARG A 613 2.55 -24.80 9.42
CA ARG A 613 2.19 -26.16 9.80
C ARG A 613 1.51 -26.20 11.16
N ALA A 614 2.02 -25.45 12.13
CA ALA A 614 1.43 -25.34 13.47
C ALA A 614 0.04 -24.69 13.42
N ILE A 615 -0.16 -23.65 12.59
CA ILE A 615 -1.46 -22.99 12.36
C ILE A 615 -2.45 -24.01 11.76
N GLU A 616 -2.06 -24.71 10.69
CA GLU A 616 -2.91 -25.71 10.04
C GLU A 616 -3.29 -26.83 10.99
N GLU A 617 -2.33 -27.32 11.79
CA GLU A 617 -2.55 -28.37 12.79
C GLU A 617 -3.52 -27.89 13.87
N GLN A 618 -3.31 -26.69 14.44
CA GLN A 618 -4.16 -26.13 15.48
C GLN A 618 -5.59 -25.91 14.99
N VAL A 619 -5.79 -25.41 13.77
CA VAL A 619 -7.13 -25.26 13.18
C VAL A 619 -7.83 -26.62 13.03
N ASN A 620 -7.11 -27.64 12.54
CA ASN A 620 -7.67 -28.97 12.42
C ASN A 620 -7.98 -29.63 13.77
N GLU A 621 -7.17 -29.41 14.79
CA GLU A 621 -7.46 -29.86 16.15
C GLU A 621 -8.77 -29.26 16.69
N GLU A 622 -9.02 -27.96 16.45
CA GLU A 622 -10.28 -27.31 16.85
C GLU A 622 -11.47 -27.84 16.04
N ILE A 623 -11.29 -28.19 14.77
CA ILE A 623 -12.30 -28.86 13.96
C ILE A 623 -12.66 -30.23 14.57
N TRP A 624 -11.66 -31.01 14.94
CA TRP A 624 -11.85 -32.38 15.46
C TRP A 624 -12.41 -32.42 16.87
N LYS A 625 -12.31 -31.33 17.65
CA LYS A 625 -12.99 -31.21 18.95
C LYS A 625 -14.51 -31.20 18.84
N ALA A 626 -15.07 -31.00 17.67
CA ALA A 626 -16.51 -30.92 17.41
C ALA A 626 -17.21 -29.91 18.33
N THR A 627 -16.64 -28.73 18.46
CA THR A 627 -17.16 -27.67 19.35
C THR A 627 -18.41 -27.03 18.74
N PRO A 628 -19.52 -26.89 19.51
CA PRO A 628 -20.66 -26.13 19.05
C PRO A 628 -20.31 -24.66 18.72
N VAL A 629 -20.84 -24.19 17.60
CA VAL A 629 -20.76 -22.77 17.23
C VAL A 629 -22.04 -22.10 17.69
N THR A 630 -21.92 -21.17 18.62
CA THR A 630 -23.07 -20.50 19.24
C THR A 630 -23.10 -19.04 18.82
N THR A 631 -24.30 -18.51 18.68
CA THR A 631 -24.53 -17.13 18.31
C THR A 631 -25.48 -16.47 19.28
N ILE A 632 -25.14 -15.29 19.75
CA ILE A 632 -26.01 -14.45 20.57
C ILE A 632 -26.07 -13.03 20.02
N GLU A 633 -27.21 -12.39 20.20
CA GLU A 633 -27.36 -10.95 19.95
C GLU A 633 -27.40 -10.20 21.29
N THR A 634 -26.49 -9.22 21.43
CA THR A 634 -26.36 -8.46 22.67
C THR A 634 -25.97 -7.01 22.38
N ASP A 635 -25.82 -6.17 23.39
CA ASP A 635 -25.22 -4.86 23.25
C ASP A 635 -23.68 -4.95 23.15
N ILE A 636 -23.06 -3.88 22.64
CA ILE A 636 -21.62 -3.83 22.37
C ILE A 636 -20.77 -3.95 23.66
N ASP A 637 -21.26 -3.40 24.79
CA ASP A 637 -20.51 -3.43 26.04
C ASP A 637 -20.51 -4.84 26.66
N THR A 638 -21.64 -5.51 26.60
CA THR A 638 -21.74 -6.92 26.98
C THR A 638 -20.85 -7.80 26.10
N ALA A 639 -20.87 -7.60 24.76
CA ALA A 639 -20.01 -8.31 23.85
C ALA A 639 -18.53 -8.15 24.18
N LYS A 640 -18.08 -6.92 24.47
CA LYS A 640 -16.69 -6.64 24.90
C LYS A 640 -16.38 -7.34 26.24
N SER A 641 -17.30 -7.36 27.19
CA SER A 641 -17.10 -8.05 28.47
C SER A 641 -16.96 -9.57 28.33
N MET A 642 -17.50 -10.16 27.26
CA MET A 642 -17.31 -11.54 26.88
C MET A 642 -15.96 -11.82 26.19
N GLY A 643 -15.14 -10.80 25.97
CA GLY A 643 -13.89 -10.91 25.23
C GLY A 643 -14.05 -10.96 23.72
N ALA A 644 -15.21 -10.52 23.17
CA ALA A 644 -15.44 -10.55 21.75
C ALA A 644 -14.47 -9.61 21.02
N MET A 645 -13.72 -10.16 20.08
CA MET A 645 -12.90 -9.39 19.16
C MET A 645 -13.81 -8.58 18.23
N ALA A 646 -13.62 -7.26 18.24
CA ALA A 646 -14.23 -6.36 17.29
C ALA A 646 -13.19 -6.00 16.23
N LEU A 647 -13.50 -6.13 14.96
CA LEU A 647 -12.61 -5.70 13.88
C LEU A 647 -12.50 -4.18 13.89
N PHE A 648 -11.27 -3.67 13.83
CA PHE A 648 -11.00 -2.25 13.77
C PHE A 648 -11.60 -1.67 12.48
N GLY A 649 -12.41 -0.58 12.62
CA GLY A 649 -13.00 0.15 11.50
C GLY A 649 -14.41 -0.26 11.09
N GLU A 650 -14.99 -1.31 11.66
CA GLU A 650 -16.42 -1.58 11.47
C GLU A 650 -17.25 -0.80 12.47
N LYS A 651 -18.32 -0.15 11.95
CA LYS A 651 -19.32 0.52 12.80
C LYS A 651 -20.37 -0.50 13.24
N TYR A 652 -20.32 -0.84 14.51
CA TYR A 652 -21.30 -1.73 15.12
C TYR A 652 -22.49 -0.93 15.63
N GLY A 653 -23.71 -1.38 15.33
CA GLY A 653 -24.93 -0.82 15.88
C GLY A 653 -25.02 -1.03 17.41
N LYS A 654 -26.11 -0.55 18.02
CA LYS A 654 -26.36 -0.76 19.46
C LYS A 654 -26.49 -2.22 19.83
N ARG A 655 -26.98 -3.04 18.91
CA ARG A 655 -27.03 -4.50 19.02
C ARG A 655 -26.04 -5.12 18.05
N VAL A 656 -25.30 -6.10 18.54
CA VAL A 656 -24.26 -6.83 17.80
C VAL A 656 -24.48 -8.33 17.93
N ARG A 657 -24.04 -9.04 16.90
CA ARG A 657 -24.09 -10.51 16.87
C ARG A 657 -22.72 -11.04 17.22
N VAL A 658 -22.62 -11.80 18.30
CA VAL A 658 -21.40 -12.47 18.78
C VAL A 658 -21.45 -13.93 18.37
N VAL A 659 -20.44 -14.38 17.65
CA VAL A 659 -20.22 -15.77 17.27
C VAL A 659 -19.11 -16.34 18.17
N SER A 660 -19.41 -17.43 18.85
CA SER A 660 -18.47 -18.08 19.78
C SER A 660 -18.25 -19.54 19.39
N ILE A 661 -17.00 -19.95 19.32
CA ILE A 661 -16.54 -21.32 19.11
C ILE A 661 -15.85 -21.76 20.40
N GLY A 662 -16.67 -22.18 21.39
CA GLY A 662 -16.19 -22.36 22.76
C GLY A 662 -15.50 -21.10 23.28
N ASP A 663 -14.39 -21.28 24.01
CA ASP A 663 -13.52 -20.19 24.47
C ASP A 663 -12.36 -19.90 23.48
N TYR A 664 -12.31 -20.63 22.35
CA TYR A 664 -11.19 -20.53 21.41
C TYR A 664 -11.28 -19.31 20.48
N SER A 665 -12.48 -18.99 19.99
CA SER A 665 -12.74 -17.79 19.20
C SER A 665 -14.06 -17.18 19.60
N VAL A 666 -14.05 -15.88 19.93
CA VAL A 666 -15.24 -15.08 20.23
C VAL A 666 -15.12 -13.78 19.46
N GLU A 667 -15.98 -13.60 18.45
CA GLU A 667 -15.86 -12.48 17.51
C GLU A 667 -17.22 -11.87 17.17
N LEU A 668 -17.21 -10.56 16.86
CA LEU A 668 -18.38 -9.88 16.29
C LEU A 668 -18.52 -10.28 14.83
N CYS A 669 -19.58 -10.98 14.46
CA CYS A 669 -19.76 -11.46 13.10
C CYS A 669 -21.23 -11.53 12.68
N GLY A 670 -21.56 -10.87 11.55
CA GLY A 670 -22.90 -10.93 10.94
C GLY A 670 -23.10 -12.06 9.93
N GLY A 671 -22.09 -12.90 9.71
CA GLY A 671 -22.14 -13.98 8.72
C GLY A 671 -22.87 -15.24 9.15
N THR A 672 -22.99 -16.20 8.23
CA THR A 672 -23.57 -17.53 8.50
C THR A 672 -22.46 -18.53 8.81
N HIS A 673 -22.70 -19.41 9.77
CA HIS A 673 -21.74 -20.38 10.29
C HIS A 673 -22.33 -21.79 10.37
N VAL A 674 -21.46 -22.80 10.37
CA VAL A 674 -21.86 -24.17 10.69
C VAL A 674 -22.29 -24.30 12.16
N ALA A 675 -23.14 -25.21 12.49
CA ALA A 675 -23.61 -25.42 13.86
C ALA A 675 -22.53 -26.07 14.75
N ASN A 676 -21.55 -26.76 14.13
CA ASN A 676 -20.49 -27.49 14.84
C ASN A 676 -19.21 -27.49 14.00
N THR A 677 -18.05 -27.29 14.64
CA THR A 677 -16.76 -27.25 13.93
C THR A 677 -16.46 -28.54 13.14
N ALA A 678 -16.96 -29.70 13.57
CA ALA A 678 -16.77 -30.95 12.84
C ALA A 678 -17.33 -30.92 11.41
N GLU A 679 -18.33 -30.07 11.13
CA GLU A 679 -18.92 -29.94 9.78
C GLU A 679 -17.91 -29.36 8.76
N ILE A 680 -16.91 -28.60 9.22
CA ILE A 680 -15.82 -28.11 8.38
C ILE A 680 -15.04 -29.27 7.78
N GLY A 681 -14.91 -30.38 8.53
CA GLY A 681 -14.26 -31.63 8.12
C GLY A 681 -12.74 -31.56 8.16
N MET A 682 -12.11 -30.82 7.24
CA MET A 682 -10.66 -30.66 7.11
C MET A 682 -10.33 -29.24 6.65
N PHE A 683 -9.24 -28.69 7.15
CA PHE A 683 -8.69 -27.41 6.74
C PHE A 683 -7.28 -27.61 6.17
N LYS A 684 -6.94 -26.93 5.07
CA LYS A 684 -5.61 -26.95 4.47
C LYS A 684 -5.22 -25.55 4.00
N ILE A 685 -4.03 -25.10 4.39
CA ILE A 685 -3.40 -23.90 3.83
C ILE A 685 -2.82 -24.25 2.46
N VAL A 686 -3.26 -23.54 1.43
CA VAL A 686 -2.79 -23.74 0.05
C VAL A 686 -1.64 -22.81 -0.26
N LYS A 687 -1.69 -21.56 0.23
CA LYS A 687 -0.69 -20.54 -0.08
C LYS A 687 -0.60 -19.50 1.02
N GLU A 688 0.61 -19.01 1.25
CA GLU A 688 0.90 -17.82 2.04
C GLU A 688 1.77 -16.88 1.21
N GLU A 689 1.44 -15.58 1.16
CA GLU A 689 2.18 -14.60 0.38
C GLU A 689 2.06 -13.18 0.95
N GLY A 690 3.04 -12.31 0.63
CA GLY A 690 2.92 -10.88 0.88
C GLY A 690 2.10 -10.21 -0.21
N ILE A 691 1.09 -9.42 0.18
CA ILE A 691 0.24 -8.68 -0.77
C ILE A 691 0.44 -7.16 -0.70
N GLY A 692 1.31 -6.73 0.18
CA GLY A 692 1.65 -5.34 0.41
C GLY A 692 2.66 -5.22 1.53
N SER A 693 3.10 -4.01 1.81
CA SER A 693 4.00 -3.79 2.94
C SER A 693 3.27 -4.09 4.24
N GLY A 694 3.71 -5.16 4.92
CA GLY A 694 3.18 -5.55 6.22
C GLY A 694 1.81 -6.19 6.22
N THR A 695 1.30 -6.59 5.07
CA THR A 695 0.11 -7.41 4.96
C THR A 695 0.44 -8.73 4.31
N ARG A 696 0.07 -9.80 4.97
CA ARG A 696 0.21 -11.18 4.50
C ARG A 696 -1.15 -11.74 4.14
N ARG A 697 -1.19 -12.66 3.21
CA ARG A 697 -2.39 -13.34 2.75
C ARG A 697 -2.23 -14.84 2.92
N ILE A 698 -3.19 -15.46 3.57
CA ILE A 698 -3.37 -16.91 3.54
C ILE A 698 -4.55 -17.23 2.65
N LEU A 699 -4.33 -18.16 1.72
CA LEU A 699 -5.37 -18.84 0.97
C LEU A 699 -5.50 -20.26 1.53
N ALA A 700 -6.69 -20.63 1.94
CA ALA A 700 -6.96 -21.95 2.50
C ALA A 700 -8.27 -22.52 1.97
N VAL A 701 -8.43 -23.82 2.12
CA VAL A 701 -9.57 -24.60 1.64
C VAL A 701 -10.08 -25.54 2.73
N THR A 702 -11.37 -25.88 2.67
CA THR A 702 -11.98 -26.78 3.65
C THR A 702 -12.65 -27.99 2.99
N SER A 703 -12.97 -28.99 3.81
CA SER A 703 -13.83 -30.12 3.42
C SER A 703 -13.37 -30.83 2.14
N ARG A 704 -14.23 -30.87 1.13
CA ARG A 704 -13.98 -31.54 -0.15
C ARG A 704 -12.77 -30.90 -0.89
N GLU A 705 -12.67 -29.58 -0.88
CA GLU A 705 -11.60 -28.88 -1.60
C GLU A 705 -10.23 -29.14 -0.93
N ALA A 706 -10.19 -29.26 0.40
CA ALA A 706 -8.97 -29.67 1.11
C ALA A 706 -8.57 -31.12 0.74
N TYR A 707 -9.54 -32.02 0.66
CA TYR A 707 -9.28 -33.39 0.19
C TYR A 707 -8.75 -33.45 -1.24
N LEU A 708 -9.31 -32.62 -2.14
CA LEU A 708 -8.85 -32.57 -3.54
C LEU A 708 -7.43 -32.03 -3.63
N ALA A 709 -7.09 -31.00 -2.85
CA ALA A 709 -5.74 -30.45 -2.79
C ALA A 709 -4.70 -31.49 -2.34
N TYR A 710 -5.01 -32.28 -1.29
CA TYR A 710 -4.13 -33.40 -0.89
C TYR A 710 -4.03 -34.49 -1.94
N ARG A 711 -5.12 -34.79 -2.65
CA ARG A 711 -5.09 -35.77 -3.75
C ARG A 711 -4.21 -35.32 -4.90
N GLU A 712 -4.28 -34.06 -5.26
CA GLU A 712 -3.42 -33.49 -6.33
C GLU A 712 -1.95 -33.60 -5.97
N GLU A 713 -1.57 -33.27 -4.74
CA GLU A 713 -0.20 -33.41 -4.24
C GLU A 713 0.26 -34.87 -4.24
N GLU A 714 -0.61 -35.79 -3.80
CA GLU A 714 -0.32 -37.23 -3.80
C GLU A 714 -0.13 -37.77 -5.22
N ASP A 715 -0.98 -37.35 -6.17
CA ASP A 715 -0.91 -37.81 -7.55
C ASP A 715 0.33 -37.23 -8.27
N ALA A 716 0.71 -35.99 -7.96
CA ALA A 716 1.97 -35.43 -8.42
C ALA A 716 3.19 -36.23 -7.89
N LEU A 717 3.20 -36.56 -6.59
CA LEU A 717 4.25 -37.40 -6.00
C LEU A 717 4.29 -38.80 -6.61
N LYS A 718 3.14 -39.44 -6.88
CA LYS A 718 3.07 -40.73 -7.57
C LYS A 718 3.63 -40.66 -8.99
N SER A 719 3.35 -39.57 -9.72
CA SER A 719 3.90 -39.31 -11.04
C SER A 719 5.42 -39.21 -11.02
N ILE A 720 5.96 -38.45 -10.06
CA ILE A 720 7.40 -38.31 -9.84
C ILE A 720 8.00 -39.68 -9.47
N ALA A 721 7.37 -40.44 -8.56
CA ALA A 721 7.82 -41.77 -8.17
C ALA A 721 7.91 -42.72 -9.37
N ALA A 722 6.87 -42.70 -10.22
CA ALA A 722 6.85 -43.52 -11.44
C ALA A 722 7.99 -43.12 -12.40
N THR A 723 8.22 -41.83 -12.63
CA THR A 723 9.33 -41.34 -13.47
C THR A 723 10.69 -41.78 -12.93
N LEU A 724 10.88 -41.71 -11.62
CA LEU A 724 12.14 -42.12 -10.95
C LEU A 724 12.27 -43.63 -10.73
N LYS A 725 11.24 -44.40 -11.10
CA LYS A 725 11.14 -45.85 -10.80
C LYS A 725 11.36 -46.12 -9.31
N ALA A 726 10.80 -45.27 -8.46
CA ALA A 726 10.83 -45.46 -7.01
C ALA A 726 9.72 -46.41 -6.58
N PRO A 727 10.00 -47.54 -5.90
CA PRO A 727 9.00 -48.54 -5.53
C PRO A 727 7.98 -48.03 -4.48
N GLN A 728 8.32 -47.01 -3.70
CA GLN A 728 7.50 -46.37 -2.69
C GLN A 728 7.69 -44.84 -2.69
N LEU A 729 6.64 -44.08 -2.39
CA LEU A 729 6.70 -42.61 -2.34
C LEU A 729 7.77 -42.09 -1.37
N LYS A 730 7.97 -42.75 -0.24
CA LYS A 730 9.00 -42.37 0.75
C LYS A 730 10.45 -42.47 0.22
N GLU A 731 10.67 -43.19 -0.89
CA GLU A 731 11.98 -43.31 -1.51
C GLU A 731 12.27 -42.22 -2.56
N VAL A 732 11.27 -41.42 -2.93
CA VAL A 732 11.42 -40.35 -3.92
C VAL A 732 12.52 -39.37 -3.53
N PRO A 733 12.61 -38.83 -2.28
CA PRO A 733 13.69 -37.93 -1.91
C PRO A 733 15.09 -38.54 -2.10
N ASN A 734 15.28 -39.81 -1.71
CA ASN A 734 16.54 -40.51 -1.87
C ASN A 734 16.91 -40.73 -3.34
N LYS A 735 15.94 -41.01 -4.20
CA LYS A 735 16.13 -41.14 -5.64
C LYS A 735 16.52 -39.81 -6.29
N VAL A 736 15.90 -38.70 -5.88
CA VAL A 736 16.25 -37.34 -6.34
C VAL A 736 17.67 -36.99 -5.92
N ALA A 737 18.01 -37.21 -4.64
CA ALA A 737 19.36 -36.97 -4.12
C ALA A 737 20.41 -37.78 -4.91
N SER A 738 20.17 -39.08 -5.14
CA SER A 738 21.06 -39.93 -5.93
C SER A 738 21.22 -39.43 -7.37
N LEU A 739 20.14 -38.94 -8.01
CA LEU A 739 20.23 -38.36 -9.35
C LEU A 739 21.05 -37.06 -9.36
N GLN A 740 20.94 -36.23 -8.37
CA GLN A 740 21.74 -35.01 -8.24
C GLN A 740 23.24 -35.34 -8.09
N GLU A 741 23.57 -36.34 -7.27
CA GLU A 741 24.95 -36.83 -7.11
C GLU A 741 25.51 -37.39 -8.43
N GLN A 742 24.69 -38.21 -9.13
CA GLN A 742 25.10 -38.77 -10.44
C GLN A 742 25.31 -37.65 -11.47
N LEU A 743 24.43 -36.67 -11.53
CA LEU A 743 24.56 -35.51 -12.41
C LEU A 743 25.85 -34.73 -12.12
N HIS A 744 26.15 -34.49 -10.86
CA HIS A 744 27.37 -33.77 -10.46
C HIS A 744 28.62 -34.58 -10.81
N ALA A 745 28.61 -35.90 -10.56
CA ALA A 745 29.70 -36.80 -10.93
C ALA A 745 29.93 -36.82 -12.45
N LEU A 746 28.86 -36.94 -13.24
CA LEU A 746 28.95 -36.91 -14.70
C LEU A 746 29.44 -35.57 -15.25
N GLN A 747 29.03 -34.45 -14.64
CA GLN A 747 29.55 -33.14 -15.02
C GLN A 747 31.04 -33.02 -14.77
N LYS A 748 31.51 -33.50 -13.61
CA LYS A 748 32.93 -33.54 -13.28
C LYS A 748 33.74 -34.46 -14.22
N GLU A 749 33.21 -35.64 -14.51
CA GLU A 749 33.83 -36.58 -15.47
C GLU A 749 33.91 -35.97 -16.88
N ASN A 750 32.82 -35.33 -17.34
CA ASN A 750 32.77 -34.64 -18.63
C ASN A 750 33.82 -33.51 -18.71
N ALA A 751 33.96 -32.73 -17.63
CA ALA A 751 34.99 -31.69 -17.55
C ALA A 751 36.41 -32.31 -17.66
N THR A 752 36.69 -33.40 -16.91
CA THR A 752 37.96 -34.11 -16.95
C THR A 752 38.25 -34.74 -18.30
N LEU A 753 37.23 -35.31 -18.96
CA LEU A 753 37.35 -35.87 -20.31
C LEU A 753 37.65 -34.77 -21.35
N LYS A 754 37.01 -33.62 -21.23
CA LYS A 754 37.28 -32.45 -22.09
C LYS A 754 38.73 -31.96 -21.90
N GLU A 755 39.21 -31.86 -20.66
CA GLU A 755 40.60 -31.50 -20.38
C GLU A 755 41.59 -32.49 -20.95
N LYS A 756 41.34 -33.80 -20.79
CA LYS A 756 42.19 -34.86 -21.38
C LYS A 756 42.16 -34.81 -22.92
N ALA A 757 41.03 -34.59 -23.52
CA ALA A 757 40.94 -34.46 -24.99
C ALA A 757 41.68 -33.21 -25.48
N ALA A 758 41.58 -32.09 -24.76
CA ALA A 758 42.32 -30.87 -25.08
C ALA A 758 43.85 -31.09 -24.93
N ALA A 759 44.29 -31.78 -23.86
CA ALA A 759 45.70 -32.10 -23.64
C ALA A 759 46.27 -33.05 -24.72
N ALA A 760 45.52 -34.05 -25.15
CA ALA A 760 45.93 -34.95 -26.24
C ALA A 760 46.06 -34.19 -27.59
N ALA A 761 45.09 -33.33 -27.90
CA ALA A 761 45.14 -32.47 -29.09
C ALA A 761 46.31 -31.49 -29.04
N ALA A 762 46.69 -30.97 -27.87
CA ALA A 762 47.85 -30.11 -27.68
C ALA A 762 49.17 -30.84 -28.00
N GLY A 763 49.28 -32.06 -27.54
CA GLY A 763 50.51 -32.86 -27.76
C GLY A 763 50.86 -33.14 -29.25
N ASP A 764 49.84 -33.23 -30.10
CA ASP A 764 50.04 -33.39 -31.55
C ASP A 764 50.34 -32.04 -32.22
N VAL A 765 49.70 -30.94 -31.78
CA VAL A 765 49.94 -29.58 -32.30
C VAL A 765 51.38 -29.14 -32.08
N PHE A 766 51.99 -29.49 -30.94
CA PHE A 766 53.35 -29.05 -30.59
C PHE A 766 54.46 -29.79 -31.30
N LYS A 767 54.13 -30.81 -32.08
CA LYS A 767 55.12 -31.59 -32.93
C LYS A 767 55.44 -30.91 -34.26
N ASP A 768 54.54 -30.04 -34.76
CA ASP A 768 54.69 -29.36 -36.06
C ASP A 768 55.48 -28.05 -35.91
N VAL A 769 56.77 -28.18 -35.54
CA VAL A 769 57.68 -27.05 -35.42
C VAL A 769 58.25 -26.69 -36.76
N LYS A 770 58.11 -25.43 -37.17
CA LYS A 770 58.60 -24.80 -38.38
C LYS A 770 59.71 -23.80 -38.03
N GLU A 771 60.56 -23.44 -39.01
CA GLU A 771 61.57 -22.41 -38.83
C GLU A 771 61.54 -21.41 -39.98
N ALA A 772 61.60 -20.10 -39.63
CA ALA A 772 61.76 -19.04 -40.63
C ALA A 772 62.65 -17.96 -40.02
N ASN A 773 63.65 -17.53 -40.80
CA ASN A 773 64.62 -16.49 -40.43
C ASN A 773 65.26 -16.65 -39.01
N GLY A 774 65.52 -17.94 -38.64
CA GLY A 774 66.12 -18.28 -37.35
C GLY A 774 65.15 -18.29 -36.16
N VAL A 775 63.84 -18.17 -36.39
CA VAL A 775 62.79 -18.28 -35.37
C VAL A 775 62.05 -19.60 -35.52
N ARG A 776 62.08 -20.43 -34.49
CA ARG A 776 61.27 -21.66 -34.45
C ARG A 776 59.80 -21.28 -34.06
N TYR A 777 58.81 -21.71 -34.84
CA TYR A 777 57.42 -21.39 -34.57
C TYR A 777 56.50 -22.57 -34.82
N ILE A 778 55.35 -22.55 -34.15
CA ILE A 778 54.23 -23.43 -34.38
C ILE A 778 53.07 -22.59 -34.86
N ALA A 779 52.48 -22.91 -35.99
CA ALA A 779 51.29 -22.28 -36.53
C ALA A 779 50.29 -23.37 -36.92
N SER A 780 49.18 -23.48 -36.14
CA SER A 780 48.26 -24.59 -36.31
C SER A 780 46.81 -24.18 -36.02
N GLN A 781 45.89 -24.81 -36.72
CA GLN A 781 44.49 -24.75 -36.41
C GLN A 781 44.14 -25.81 -35.36
N VAL A 782 43.40 -25.43 -34.33
CA VAL A 782 42.97 -26.33 -33.25
C VAL A 782 41.47 -26.34 -33.12
N GLU A 783 40.90 -27.48 -32.76
CA GLU A 783 39.50 -27.62 -32.41
C GLU A 783 39.35 -27.49 -30.90
N VAL A 784 38.69 -26.42 -30.44
CA VAL A 784 38.42 -26.14 -29.04
C VAL A 784 36.98 -25.65 -28.83
N SER A 785 36.45 -25.88 -27.62
CA SER A 785 35.07 -25.53 -27.28
C SER A 785 34.86 -24.04 -26.95
N ASP A 786 35.90 -23.38 -26.49
CA ASP A 786 35.90 -21.97 -26.09
C ASP A 786 37.28 -21.32 -26.20
N ALA A 787 37.31 -19.99 -26.13
CA ALA A 787 38.55 -19.21 -26.24
C ALA A 787 39.49 -19.38 -25.03
N GLY A 788 38.99 -19.86 -23.89
CA GLY A 788 39.81 -20.17 -22.71
C GLY A 788 40.72 -21.36 -22.94
N ALA A 789 40.24 -22.36 -23.69
CA ALA A 789 41.04 -23.54 -24.05
C ALA A 789 42.30 -23.18 -24.87
N LEU A 790 42.25 -22.14 -25.71
CA LEU A 790 43.46 -21.66 -26.41
C LEU A 790 44.55 -21.15 -25.46
N ARG A 791 44.17 -20.53 -24.34
CA ARG A 791 45.12 -20.11 -23.30
C ARG A 791 45.77 -21.29 -22.61
N THR A 792 45.02 -22.36 -22.37
CA THR A 792 45.55 -23.60 -21.79
C THR A 792 46.62 -24.20 -22.68
N PHE A 793 46.44 -24.16 -24.02
CA PHE A 793 47.50 -24.57 -24.96
C PHE A 793 48.74 -23.67 -24.82
N ALA A 794 48.58 -22.36 -24.74
CA ALA A 794 49.71 -21.46 -24.58
C ALA A 794 50.48 -21.69 -23.25
N ASP A 795 49.74 -21.96 -22.17
CA ASP A 795 50.33 -22.23 -20.85
C ASP A 795 51.12 -23.55 -20.87
N GLN A 796 50.62 -24.61 -21.53
CA GLN A 796 51.35 -25.87 -21.74
C GLN A 796 52.56 -25.66 -22.60
N TRP A 797 52.45 -24.91 -23.69
CA TRP A 797 53.57 -24.59 -24.58
C TRP A 797 54.65 -23.78 -23.84
N LYS A 798 54.29 -22.87 -22.94
CA LYS A 798 55.23 -22.07 -22.13
C LYS A 798 56.12 -22.93 -21.19
N GLN A 799 55.59 -24.08 -20.73
CA GLN A 799 56.27 -24.98 -19.79
C GLN A 799 57.35 -25.86 -20.43
N ALA A 800 57.42 -25.95 -21.75
CA ALA A 800 58.36 -26.80 -22.48
C ALA A 800 59.08 -26.04 -23.61
N ASP A 801 60.20 -26.49 -24.06
CA ASP A 801 60.94 -25.83 -25.15
C ASP A 801 60.55 -26.42 -26.51
N TYR A 802 59.30 -26.17 -26.95
CA TYR A 802 58.86 -26.63 -28.26
C TYR A 802 59.30 -25.68 -29.39
N SER A 803 59.06 -24.40 -29.23
CA SER A 803 59.31 -23.34 -30.22
C SER A 803 59.42 -21.98 -29.53
N ASP A 804 59.93 -20.99 -30.28
CA ASP A 804 60.06 -19.59 -29.77
C ASP A 804 58.78 -18.81 -29.91
N VAL A 805 57.90 -19.19 -30.87
CA VAL A 805 56.56 -18.55 -31.10
C VAL A 805 55.48 -19.62 -31.30
N LEU A 806 54.31 -19.38 -30.75
CA LEU A 806 53.11 -20.18 -30.93
C LEU A 806 52.01 -19.33 -31.53
N VAL A 807 51.41 -19.76 -32.63
CA VAL A 807 50.21 -19.17 -33.23
C VAL A 807 49.14 -20.24 -33.35
N LEU A 808 48.05 -20.08 -32.69
CA LEU A 808 46.88 -20.97 -32.75
C LEU A 808 45.67 -20.23 -33.28
N ALA A 809 44.94 -20.86 -34.18
CA ALA A 809 43.66 -20.40 -34.68
C ALA A 809 42.56 -21.43 -34.41
N ALA A 810 41.41 -21.02 -33.95
CA ALA A 810 40.26 -21.88 -33.71
C ALA A 810 38.97 -21.25 -34.24
N HIS A 811 38.12 -22.05 -34.87
CA HIS A 811 36.76 -21.66 -35.19
C HIS A 811 35.83 -22.11 -34.08
N ILE A 812 35.33 -21.16 -33.33
CA ILE A 812 34.47 -21.44 -32.18
C ILE A 812 33.10 -20.82 -32.43
N ARG A 813 32.07 -21.66 -32.63
CA ARG A 813 30.71 -21.25 -33.05
C ARG A 813 30.77 -20.51 -34.42
N GLU A 814 30.50 -19.19 -34.42
CA GLU A 814 30.53 -18.36 -35.64
C GLU A 814 31.72 -17.38 -35.66
N LYS A 815 32.72 -17.56 -34.80
CA LYS A 815 33.86 -16.65 -34.67
C LYS A 815 35.19 -17.40 -34.76
N VAL A 816 36.16 -16.75 -35.37
CA VAL A 816 37.55 -17.17 -35.36
C VAL A 816 38.24 -16.55 -34.13
N ASN A 817 38.91 -17.36 -33.34
CA ASN A 817 39.78 -16.92 -32.25
C ASN A 817 41.21 -17.26 -32.57
N VAL A 818 42.09 -16.27 -32.49
CA VAL A 818 43.52 -16.43 -32.74
C VAL A 818 44.29 -16.10 -31.45
N LEU A 819 45.22 -16.93 -31.09
CA LEU A 819 46.17 -16.73 -29.99
C LEU A 819 47.57 -16.69 -30.53
N VAL A 820 48.37 -15.73 -30.12
CA VAL A 820 49.81 -15.63 -30.36
C VAL A 820 50.53 -15.63 -29.01
N ALA A 821 51.51 -16.49 -28.83
CA ALA A 821 52.40 -16.43 -27.65
C ALA A 821 53.86 -16.45 -28.14
N SER A 822 54.74 -15.72 -27.44
CA SER A 822 56.16 -15.60 -27.78
C SER A 822 57.05 -15.71 -26.54
N LYS A 823 58.15 -16.45 -26.68
CA LYS A 823 59.31 -16.51 -25.78
C LYS A 823 60.51 -15.77 -26.31
N SER A 824 60.47 -15.36 -27.58
CA SER A 824 61.52 -14.61 -28.24
C SER A 824 61.54 -13.13 -27.89
N GLU A 825 62.69 -12.61 -27.57
CA GLU A 825 62.88 -11.16 -27.34
C GLU A 825 62.70 -10.34 -28.64
N ASN A 826 62.86 -11.02 -29.79
CA ASN A 826 62.74 -10.35 -31.08
C ASN A 826 61.37 -10.38 -31.70
N VAL A 827 60.42 -11.15 -31.13
CA VAL A 827 59.06 -11.29 -31.66
C VAL A 827 58.03 -10.89 -30.59
N HIS A 828 57.38 -9.78 -30.81
CA HIS A 828 56.37 -9.25 -29.88
C HIS A 828 54.95 -9.75 -30.25
N ALA A 829 54.35 -10.61 -29.45
CA ALA A 829 53.08 -11.27 -29.74
C ALA A 829 51.94 -10.26 -30.03
N GLY A 830 51.90 -9.12 -29.30
CA GLY A 830 50.93 -8.04 -29.53
C GLY A 830 51.08 -7.32 -30.87
N ASN A 831 52.29 -7.26 -31.44
CA ASN A 831 52.53 -6.73 -32.78
C ASN A 831 52.20 -7.76 -33.86
N LEU A 832 52.64 -9.01 -33.69
CA LEU A 832 52.33 -10.08 -34.60
C LEU A 832 50.82 -10.32 -34.78
N ILE A 833 50.06 -10.31 -33.70
CA ILE A 833 48.60 -10.49 -33.78
C ILE A 833 47.90 -9.32 -34.52
N LYS A 834 48.41 -8.10 -34.45
CA LYS A 834 47.85 -6.95 -35.19
C LYS A 834 48.00 -7.10 -36.70
N VAL A 835 49.03 -7.79 -37.14
CA VAL A 835 49.25 -8.06 -38.55
C VAL A 835 48.42 -9.26 -39.00
N LEU A 836 48.28 -10.29 -38.17
CA LEU A 836 47.57 -11.51 -38.50
C LEU A 836 46.06 -11.39 -38.40
N ALA A 837 45.54 -10.64 -37.41
CA ALA A 837 44.08 -10.54 -37.17
C ALA A 837 43.25 -10.00 -38.35
N PRO A 838 43.72 -9.03 -39.16
CA PRO A 838 42.97 -8.53 -40.31
C PRO A 838 42.69 -9.61 -41.38
N ILE A 839 43.59 -10.65 -41.51
CA ILE A 839 43.43 -11.74 -42.49
C ILE A 839 42.13 -12.52 -42.26
N VAL A 840 41.71 -12.67 -41.02
CA VAL A 840 40.45 -13.33 -40.64
C VAL A 840 39.33 -12.30 -40.35
N SER A 841 39.42 -11.10 -40.92
CA SER A 841 38.48 -10.02 -40.69
C SER A 841 38.29 -9.69 -39.18
N GLY A 842 39.42 -9.73 -38.46
CA GLY A 842 39.43 -9.62 -37.01
C GLY A 842 40.22 -8.43 -36.48
N ARG A 843 40.12 -8.25 -35.16
CA ARG A 843 40.92 -7.28 -34.39
C ARG A 843 41.35 -7.89 -33.07
N GLY A 844 42.51 -7.49 -32.64
CA GLY A 844 43.04 -8.01 -31.38
C GLY A 844 44.28 -7.26 -30.92
N GLY A 845 44.83 -7.71 -29.82
CA GLY A 845 46.02 -7.14 -29.19
C GLY A 845 46.39 -7.89 -27.93
N GLY A 846 47.47 -7.46 -27.29
CA GLY A 846 47.93 -8.08 -26.06
C GLY A 846 49.34 -7.60 -25.65
N LYS A 847 49.93 -8.33 -24.74
CA LYS A 847 51.27 -8.11 -24.21
C LYS A 847 52.35 -8.66 -25.15
N PRO A 848 53.61 -8.33 -24.90
CA PRO A 848 54.77 -8.90 -25.68
C PRO A 848 54.81 -10.43 -25.70
N ASP A 849 54.42 -11.06 -24.60
CA ASP A 849 54.50 -12.51 -24.40
C ASP A 849 53.25 -13.27 -24.82
N MET A 850 52.06 -12.58 -24.92
CA MET A 850 50.79 -13.20 -25.32
C MET A 850 49.77 -12.18 -25.80
N ALA A 851 49.09 -12.47 -26.89
CA ALA A 851 48.05 -11.68 -27.48
C ALA A 851 46.92 -12.55 -28.07
N MET A 852 45.70 -11.98 -28.11
CA MET A 852 44.55 -12.66 -28.70
C MET A 852 43.78 -11.76 -29.64
N ALA A 853 43.15 -12.33 -30.66
CA ALA A 853 42.27 -11.65 -31.58
C ALA A 853 40.99 -12.45 -31.83
N GLY A 854 39.92 -11.74 -32.15
CA GLY A 854 38.66 -12.28 -32.62
C GLY A 854 38.44 -11.88 -34.09
N GLY A 855 38.00 -12.80 -34.96
CA GLY A 855 37.66 -12.54 -36.34
C GLY A 855 36.35 -13.22 -36.75
N SER A 856 35.87 -12.92 -37.96
CA SER A 856 34.61 -13.44 -38.50
C SER A 856 34.77 -14.33 -39.74
N ASP A 857 35.96 -14.35 -40.34
CA ASP A 857 36.21 -15.13 -41.56
C ASP A 857 36.96 -16.43 -41.28
N ALA A 858 36.23 -17.53 -41.13
CA ALA A 858 36.77 -18.84 -40.84
C ALA A 858 37.50 -19.47 -42.07
N ASN A 859 37.17 -19.03 -43.29
CA ASN A 859 37.78 -19.57 -44.49
C ASN A 859 39.25 -19.12 -44.67
N SER A 860 39.56 -17.96 -44.11
CA SER A 860 40.92 -17.35 -44.16
C SER A 860 41.85 -17.82 -43.03
N ILE A 861 41.47 -18.81 -42.22
CA ILE A 861 42.35 -19.36 -41.15
C ILE A 861 43.66 -19.92 -41.73
N GLN A 862 43.58 -20.65 -42.83
CA GLN A 862 44.80 -21.25 -43.47
C GLN A 862 45.71 -20.17 -44.04
N ASP A 863 45.16 -19.10 -44.59
CA ASP A 863 45.90 -17.94 -45.10
C ASP A 863 46.62 -17.25 -43.94
N LEU A 864 45.93 -17.08 -42.78
CA LEU A 864 46.53 -16.52 -41.57
C LEU A 864 47.71 -17.37 -41.10
N LEU A 865 47.55 -18.72 -41.02
CA LEU A 865 48.59 -19.60 -40.56
C LEU A 865 49.82 -19.65 -41.52
N SER A 866 49.58 -19.50 -42.82
CA SER A 866 50.61 -19.42 -43.85
C SER A 866 51.37 -18.10 -43.78
N ALA A 867 50.72 -17.01 -43.51
CA ALA A 867 51.28 -15.66 -43.37
C ALA A 867 52.21 -15.51 -42.16
N VAL A 868 52.17 -16.40 -41.17
CA VAL A 868 53.06 -16.39 -39.98
C VAL A 868 54.51 -16.36 -40.33
N ALA A 869 54.95 -17.23 -41.32
CA ALA A 869 56.34 -17.33 -41.72
C ALA A 869 56.90 -16.04 -42.31
N GLU A 870 56.07 -15.23 -42.93
CA GLU A 870 56.49 -13.97 -43.58
C GLU A 870 56.76 -12.84 -42.59
N GLN A 871 56.37 -13.03 -41.30
CA GLN A 871 56.50 -12.03 -40.25
C GLN A 871 57.75 -12.10 -39.41
N PHE A 872 58.65 -13.06 -39.72
CA PHE A 872 59.94 -13.27 -39.06
C PHE A 872 61.13 -12.86 -39.94
#